data_0eb8ee786401c089ac6b811745b9013b
#
_entry.id   0eb8ee786401c089ac6b811745b9013b
#
_cell.length_a   1.000
_cell.length_b   1.000
_cell.length_c   1.000
_cell.angle_alpha   90.00
_cell.angle_beta   90.00
_cell.angle_gamma   90.00
#
_symmetry.space_group_name_H-M   'P 1'
#
loop_
_entity.id
_entity.type
_entity.pdbx_description
1 polymer ?
#
loop_
_entity_poly.entity_id
_entity_poly.type
_entity_poly.pdbx_seq_one_letter_code
_entity_poly.pdbx_strand_id
1 'polypeptide(L)'
;MNKKRITGALLALCLGTMGALAQPSADETRMKQYIDDLMSKMTLHEKLGQLNLPVTGDIVTGQAKSSDVAAKIRRGEVGGLFNLKGVEKIKEVQRIAVEQSRLHIPLLFGMDVIHGYETVFPIPLALSCSWDMEAIRRSASIAAQECSADGINWTFSPMLDICVDPRWGRMAEGNGEDPYLGSQIARAMVHGYQGTDLSLPNTVMACVKHFALYGGAEAGRDYNTVDMSRWRMFNRYMPPYKAAVDAGALSVMTSFNVVEGVPATGNRWLLTDVLRNMWGFKGMVVTDYTAISEMTAHGMGDLKQVSALALNAGTDMDMVADGFLGTLEESLKDGSVSMESIDAACRRILEAKWKLGLFADPYRYCTPKRARTEIFTPANRAEARRIAAETFVLLKNEGSLLPLQRKGRIALVGPLANTASNMSGTWSVAARLSENKTLVEAMREAVGSKAEILYAKGSNVLLDAQREADATMFGREMRDPRPAREMIDEAVAAARQADVVVAAVGESSEMNGESSSRSSLSMPDAQRALLEALQATGKPIVLVYFSGRPTVMTWENANFPAILNVWFGGCEAATAICDVLFGDKSPSGKLTATMPKSVGQIPIFYNHLNTGRPLEEGKWFSKFHSNYLDIDNDPLFPFGYGLSYTTFRYGKPSLSAPVMQQGDTLTVSVDVTNTGSYDADEVVQMYVRDLVGSVSRPVKELKGFSRVSLRKGETRRVDFKITLDDLKFYNQQLDYRAEPGDFEVMVGPDSRNVQTLKFTLE
;
A
#
# COMPACT_ATOMS: atom_id res chain seq x y z
N MET A 1 -0.08 -78.29 33.94
CA MET A 1 0.95 -78.53 32.89
C MET A 1 0.68 -77.63 31.73
N ASN A 2 1.45 -76.86 31.49
CA ASN A 2 2.42 -76.15 30.69
C ASN A 2 2.11 -74.71 30.39
N LYS A 3 2.90 -73.84 31.05
CA LYS A 3 3.23 -72.48 30.61
C LYS A 3 4.03 -72.62 29.32
N LYS A 4 3.78 -71.73 28.35
CA LYS A 4 4.84 -71.10 27.51
C LYS A 4 4.26 -69.91 26.66
N ARG A 5 4.72 -68.73 27.02
CA ARG A 5 5.34 -67.72 26.19
C ARG A 5 4.59 -67.24 24.92
N ILE A 6 4.09 -66.03 24.96
CA ILE A 6 4.26 -65.01 23.89
C ILE A 6 4.59 -63.69 24.55
N THR A 7 5.92 -63.49 24.67
CA THR A 7 6.53 -62.16 24.88
C THR A 7 7.11 -61.76 23.51
N GLY A 8 6.76 -60.58 23.01
CA GLY A 8 7.47 -60.02 21.87
C GLY A 8 6.54 -59.56 20.74
N ALA A 9 6.17 -58.27 20.78
CA ALA A 9 5.93 -57.37 19.65
C ALA A 9 5.18 -56.11 20.08
N LEU A 10 5.87 -55.32 20.95
CA LEU A 10 5.45 -53.94 21.25
C LEU A 10 6.72 -53.13 21.43
N LEU A 11 7.50 -53.05 20.36
CA LEU A 11 8.62 -52.11 20.23
C LEU A 11 8.93 -51.95 18.74
N ALA A 12 8.28 -51.04 18.07
CA ALA A 12 8.73 -50.39 16.82
C ALA A 12 7.54 -49.69 16.13
N LEU A 13 7.13 -48.51 16.63
CA LEU A 13 6.45 -47.49 15.84
C LEU A 13 6.54 -46.14 16.54
N CYS A 14 7.78 -45.77 16.89
CA CYS A 14 8.18 -44.38 17.17
C CYS A 14 9.39 -44.09 16.30
N LEU A 15 9.19 -44.05 15.00
CA LEU A 15 10.16 -43.53 14.03
C LEU A 15 9.45 -42.48 13.17
N GLY A 16 9.62 -41.25 13.59
CA GLY A 16 10.13 -40.20 12.75
C GLY A 16 9.22 -39.74 11.62
N THR A 17 8.34 -38.80 11.86
CA THR A 17 8.13 -37.75 10.87
C THR A 17 9.37 -36.82 10.89
N MET A 18 10.50 -37.33 10.46
CA MET A 18 11.54 -36.49 9.89
C MET A 18 10.93 -35.88 8.64
N GLY A 19 10.60 -34.60 8.67
CA GLY A 19 10.28 -33.84 7.49
C GLY A 19 11.33 -34.13 6.44
N ALA A 20 10.95 -34.73 5.34
CA ALA A 20 11.83 -34.89 4.19
C ALA A 20 12.24 -33.45 3.77
N LEU A 21 13.46 -33.05 4.08
CA LEU A 21 14.08 -31.88 3.48
C LEU A 21 14.02 -32.14 1.98
N ALA A 22 13.16 -31.39 1.26
CA ALA A 22 13.09 -31.45 -0.18
C ALA A 22 14.52 -31.31 -0.73
N GLN A 23 14.94 -32.21 -1.60
CA GLN A 23 16.25 -32.07 -2.24
C GLN A 23 16.25 -30.76 -3.05
N PRO A 24 17.34 -29.95 -2.97
CA PRO A 24 17.45 -28.72 -3.75
C PRO A 24 17.21 -29.01 -5.23
N SER A 25 16.52 -28.12 -5.92
CA SER A 25 16.34 -28.23 -7.37
C SER A 25 17.69 -28.20 -8.10
N ALA A 26 17.74 -28.70 -9.32
CA ALA A 26 18.97 -28.66 -10.12
C ALA A 26 19.44 -27.23 -10.35
N ASP A 27 18.53 -26.26 -10.39
CA ASP A 27 18.87 -24.84 -10.53
C ASP A 27 19.43 -24.24 -9.22
N GLU A 28 18.86 -24.57 -8.08
CA GLU A 28 19.42 -24.17 -6.76
C GLU A 28 20.83 -24.73 -6.54
N THR A 29 21.07 -25.96 -6.98
CA THR A 29 22.39 -26.56 -6.90
C THR A 29 23.41 -25.83 -7.77
N ARG A 30 23.03 -25.49 -9.03
CA ARG A 30 23.87 -24.71 -9.95
C ARG A 30 24.11 -23.31 -9.43
N MET A 31 23.09 -22.63 -8.91
CA MET A 31 23.21 -21.31 -8.28
C MET A 31 24.22 -21.34 -7.16
N LYS A 32 24.11 -22.31 -6.24
CA LYS A 32 25.02 -22.42 -5.10
C LYS A 32 26.47 -22.63 -5.56
N GLN A 33 26.70 -23.56 -6.48
CA GLN A 33 28.05 -23.84 -7.00
C GLN A 33 28.68 -22.61 -7.67
N TYR A 34 27.90 -21.90 -8.50
CA TYR A 34 28.37 -20.70 -9.19
C TYR A 34 28.74 -19.60 -8.21
N ILE A 35 27.87 -19.33 -7.22
CA ILE A 35 28.11 -18.29 -6.22
C ILE A 35 29.28 -18.65 -5.30
N ASP A 36 29.42 -19.90 -4.89
CA ASP A 36 30.56 -20.38 -4.09
C ASP A 36 31.89 -20.16 -4.84
N ASP A 37 31.97 -20.49 -6.13
CA ASP A 37 33.12 -20.25 -6.99
C ASP A 37 33.42 -18.75 -7.15
N LEU A 38 32.39 -17.94 -7.40
CA LEU A 38 32.52 -16.48 -7.53
C LEU A 38 33.04 -15.85 -6.23
N MET A 39 32.43 -16.17 -5.10
CA MET A 39 32.80 -15.61 -3.80
C MET A 39 34.22 -16.02 -3.36
N SER A 40 34.70 -17.20 -3.77
CA SER A 40 36.08 -17.64 -3.51
C SER A 40 37.14 -16.77 -4.20
N LYS A 41 36.75 -16.08 -5.27
CA LYS A 41 37.63 -15.18 -6.07
C LYS A 41 37.52 -13.72 -5.64
N MET A 42 36.51 -13.36 -4.82
CA MET A 42 36.27 -11.99 -4.36
C MET A 42 37.24 -11.59 -3.26
N THR A 43 37.80 -10.38 -3.38
CA THR A 43 38.43 -9.70 -2.25
C THR A 43 37.43 -9.26 -1.22
N LEU A 44 37.83 -8.93 -0.01
CA LEU A 44 36.99 -8.33 1.01
C LEU A 44 36.31 -7.07 0.48
N HIS A 45 37.07 -6.20 -0.16
CA HIS A 45 36.58 -4.93 -0.70
C HIS A 45 35.48 -5.12 -1.76
N GLU A 46 35.61 -6.12 -2.64
CA GLU A 46 34.55 -6.45 -3.63
C GLU A 46 33.32 -7.07 -2.98
N LYS A 47 33.47 -7.83 -1.87
CA LYS A 47 32.31 -8.33 -1.10
C LYS A 47 31.56 -7.16 -0.45
N LEU A 48 32.26 -6.23 0.19
CA LEU A 48 31.68 -5.00 0.76
C LEU A 48 31.04 -4.13 -0.33
N GLY A 49 31.62 -4.09 -1.53
CA GLY A 49 31.06 -3.39 -2.67
C GLY A 49 29.68 -3.92 -3.09
N GLN A 50 29.43 -5.24 -2.97
CA GLN A 50 28.08 -5.77 -3.26
C GLN A 50 27.02 -5.26 -2.27
N LEU A 51 27.42 -4.90 -1.05
CA LEU A 51 26.53 -4.38 -0.01
C LEU A 51 26.20 -2.89 -0.17
N ASN A 52 26.75 -2.21 -1.19
CA ASN A 52 26.62 -0.78 -1.39
C ASN A 52 25.61 -0.45 -2.51
N LEU A 53 24.61 0.40 -2.21
CA LEU A 53 23.56 0.86 -3.12
C LEU A 53 23.55 2.40 -3.20
N PRO A 54 24.44 3.02 -4.00
CA PRO A 54 24.45 4.47 -4.19
C PRO A 54 23.35 4.96 -5.13
N VAL A 55 23.03 6.27 -5.04
CA VAL A 55 22.08 6.97 -5.90
C VAL A 55 22.79 7.63 -7.08
N THR A 56 22.10 7.74 -8.24
CA THR A 56 22.66 8.36 -9.44
C THR A 56 22.27 9.83 -9.65
N GLY A 57 21.14 10.25 -9.10
CA GLY A 57 20.68 11.64 -9.16
C GLY A 57 19.81 12.01 -10.38
N ASP A 58 19.43 11.08 -11.26
CA ASP A 58 18.48 11.34 -12.36
C ASP A 58 17.08 11.67 -11.79
N ILE A 59 16.69 10.96 -10.72
CA ILE A 59 15.48 11.22 -9.95
C ILE A 59 15.91 11.52 -8.51
N VAL A 60 15.49 12.66 -7.98
CA VAL A 60 15.83 13.10 -6.62
C VAL A 60 14.70 12.75 -5.68
N THR A 61 14.95 11.77 -4.81
CA THR A 61 13.99 11.32 -3.77
C THR A 61 14.48 11.63 -2.35
N GLY A 62 15.70 12.16 -2.21
CA GLY A 62 16.31 12.51 -0.92
C GLY A 62 17.45 13.51 -1.07
N GLN A 63 18.10 13.89 0.04
CA GLN A 63 19.11 14.95 0.07
C GLN A 63 20.54 14.44 -0.09
N ALA A 64 20.82 13.18 0.20
CA ALA A 64 22.16 12.61 0.07
C ALA A 64 22.55 12.41 -1.40
N LYS A 65 23.85 12.57 -1.69
CA LYS A 65 24.42 12.44 -3.03
C LYS A 65 25.56 11.43 -3.00
N SER A 66 25.69 10.62 -4.05
CA SER A 66 26.82 9.73 -4.23
C SER A 66 27.80 10.34 -5.24
N SER A 67 29.10 10.22 -4.95
CA SER A 67 30.18 10.71 -5.82
C SER A 67 30.93 9.55 -6.47
N ASP A 68 31.59 9.84 -7.61
CA ASP A 68 32.50 8.93 -8.31
C ASP A 68 31.92 7.53 -8.62
N VAL A 69 30.61 7.45 -8.86
CA VAL A 69 29.89 6.18 -9.02
C VAL A 69 30.51 5.29 -10.12
N ALA A 70 30.87 5.85 -11.28
CA ALA A 70 31.50 5.08 -12.36
C ALA A 70 32.88 4.51 -11.97
N ALA A 71 33.68 5.24 -11.19
CA ALA A 71 34.95 4.75 -10.68
C ALA A 71 34.73 3.66 -9.61
N LYS A 72 33.77 3.84 -8.70
CA LYS A 72 33.36 2.82 -7.71
C LYS A 72 32.94 1.51 -8.42
N ILE A 73 32.14 1.59 -9.50
CA ILE A 73 31.73 0.40 -10.27
C ILE A 73 32.93 -0.35 -10.85
N ARG A 74 33.90 0.35 -11.46
CA ARG A 74 35.12 -0.28 -12.02
C ARG A 74 35.94 -1.02 -10.95
N ARG A 75 35.95 -0.49 -9.73
CA ARG A 75 36.65 -1.13 -8.60
C ARG A 75 35.86 -2.26 -7.93
N GLY A 76 34.62 -2.50 -8.37
CA GLY A 76 33.73 -3.53 -7.78
C GLY A 76 33.09 -3.09 -6.45
N GLU A 77 32.97 -1.80 -6.20
CA GLU A 77 32.47 -1.19 -4.96
C GLU A 77 30.96 -0.89 -4.98
N VAL A 78 30.20 -1.46 -5.93
CA VAL A 78 28.76 -1.19 -6.13
C VAL A 78 28.03 -2.48 -6.40
N GLY A 79 27.02 -2.80 -5.59
CA GLY A 79 26.14 -3.95 -5.77
C GLY A 79 24.93 -3.64 -6.63
N GLY A 80 24.44 -2.42 -6.58
CA GLY A 80 23.32 -1.90 -7.36
C GLY A 80 23.31 -0.39 -7.38
N LEU A 81 22.41 0.17 -8.17
CA LEU A 81 22.12 1.62 -8.26
C LEU A 81 20.62 1.83 -8.20
N PHE A 82 20.19 2.98 -7.74
CA PHE A 82 18.78 3.33 -7.84
C PHE A 82 18.56 4.75 -8.37
N ASN A 83 17.32 5.00 -8.82
CA ASN A 83 16.88 6.27 -9.41
C ASN A 83 17.64 6.65 -10.69
N LEU A 84 18.11 5.66 -11.44
CA LEU A 84 18.60 5.84 -12.81
C LEU A 84 17.46 5.54 -13.80
N LYS A 85 17.15 6.45 -14.71
CA LYS A 85 16.10 6.32 -15.72
C LYS A 85 16.68 6.34 -17.12
N GLY A 86 16.13 5.48 -17.98
CA GLY A 86 16.50 5.40 -19.39
C GLY A 86 17.35 4.19 -19.75
N VAL A 87 16.79 3.34 -20.60
CA VAL A 87 17.39 2.04 -20.99
C VAL A 87 18.82 2.16 -21.54
N GLU A 88 19.14 3.21 -22.28
CA GLU A 88 20.48 3.41 -22.83
C GLU A 88 21.50 3.78 -21.75
N LYS A 89 21.11 4.62 -20.80
CA LYS A 89 21.97 4.97 -19.65
C LYS A 89 22.21 3.74 -18.76
N ILE A 90 21.16 3.00 -18.44
CA ILE A 90 21.26 1.77 -17.64
C ILE A 90 22.15 0.75 -18.33
N LYS A 91 22.00 0.60 -19.64
CA LYS A 91 22.87 -0.29 -20.45
C LYS A 91 24.34 0.11 -20.37
N GLU A 92 24.63 1.41 -20.50
CA GLU A 92 26.01 1.92 -20.43
C GLU A 92 26.62 1.69 -19.03
N VAL A 93 25.85 1.94 -17.97
CA VAL A 93 26.32 1.69 -16.60
C VAL A 93 26.53 0.20 -16.35
N GLN A 94 25.61 -0.66 -16.83
CA GLN A 94 25.77 -2.11 -16.76
C GLN A 94 27.02 -2.57 -17.53
N ARG A 95 27.32 -1.96 -18.67
CA ARG A 95 28.52 -2.23 -19.47
C ARG A 95 29.79 -1.95 -18.67
N ILE A 96 29.84 -0.85 -17.91
CA ILE A 96 30.99 -0.56 -17.03
C ILE A 96 31.18 -1.69 -16.01
N ALA A 97 30.11 -2.17 -15.40
CA ALA A 97 30.19 -3.25 -14.41
C ALA A 97 30.68 -4.57 -15.01
N VAL A 98 30.11 -4.98 -16.16
CA VAL A 98 30.38 -6.32 -16.72
C VAL A 98 31.60 -6.36 -17.67
N GLU A 99 32.10 -5.23 -18.17
CA GLU A 99 33.23 -5.21 -19.10
C GLU A 99 34.50 -4.57 -18.51
N GLN A 100 34.35 -3.68 -17.50
CA GLN A 100 35.47 -2.89 -16.98
C GLN A 100 35.81 -3.19 -15.52
N SER A 101 35.00 -4.01 -14.81
CA SER A 101 35.36 -4.50 -13.48
C SER A 101 36.05 -5.86 -13.54
N ARG A 102 36.79 -6.22 -12.49
CA ARG A 102 37.63 -7.44 -12.47
C ARG A 102 36.80 -8.75 -12.50
N LEU A 103 35.65 -8.77 -11.83
CA LEU A 103 34.82 -9.98 -11.69
C LEU A 103 33.57 -9.98 -12.56
N HIS A 104 33.35 -8.91 -13.33
CA HIS A 104 32.23 -8.84 -14.28
C HIS A 104 30.85 -9.04 -13.65
N ILE A 105 30.67 -8.66 -12.38
CA ILE A 105 29.42 -8.86 -11.67
C ILE A 105 28.40 -7.80 -12.10
N PRO A 106 27.20 -8.20 -12.60
CA PRO A 106 26.17 -7.27 -13.02
C PRO A 106 25.56 -6.52 -11.83
N LEU A 107 25.01 -5.32 -12.07
CA LEU A 107 24.37 -4.48 -11.08
C LEU A 107 22.86 -4.75 -10.99
N LEU A 108 22.31 -4.52 -9.79
CA LEU A 108 20.88 -4.30 -9.59
C LEU A 108 20.54 -2.85 -9.94
N PHE A 109 19.34 -2.63 -10.52
CA PHE A 109 18.81 -1.29 -10.78
C PHE A 109 17.45 -1.15 -10.10
N GLY A 110 17.40 -0.35 -9.04
CA GLY A 110 16.23 -0.14 -8.20
C GLY A 110 15.52 1.18 -8.49
N MET A 111 14.19 1.21 -8.27
CA MET A 111 13.39 2.43 -8.31
C MET A 111 12.10 2.28 -7.50
N ASP A 112 11.58 3.41 -6.99
CA ASP A 112 10.27 3.49 -6.35
C ASP A 112 9.14 3.44 -7.39
N VAL A 113 8.80 2.24 -7.85
CA VAL A 113 7.67 1.99 -8.75
C VAL A 113 6.47 1.55 -7.89
N ILE A 114 5.93 2.49 -7.10
CA ILE A 114 4.97 2.19 -6.02
C ILE A 114 3.58 1.86 -6.60
N HIS A 115 3.09 2.64 -7.56
CA HIS A 115 1.79 2.44 -8.19
C HIS A 115 1.81 2.72 -9.70
N GLY A 116 2.82 2.25 -10.36
CA GLY A 116 3.05 2.40 -11.80
C GLY A 116 4.41 3.02 -12.11
N TYR A 117 4.81 2.91 -13.36
CA TYR A 117 6.04 3.51 -13.89
C TYR A 117 5.69 4.81 -14.65
N GLU A 118 5.67 4.83 -15.98
CA GLU A 118 5.17 5.98 -16.72
C GLU A 118 3.64 5.95 -16.85
N THR A 119 3.03 4.77 -16.98
CA THR A 119 1.60 4.59 -16.75
C THR A 119 1.36 4.52 -15.24
N VAL A 120 0.91 5.62 -14.67
CA VAL A 120 0.62 5.73 -13.24
C VAL A 120 -0.81 5.28 -12.98
N PHE A 121 -0.96 4.30 -12.07
CA PHE A 121 -2.25 3.84 -11.53
C PHE A 121 -2.65 4.69 -10.32
N PRO A 122 -3.88 4.51 -9.80
CA PRO A 122 -4.26 5.15 -8.54
C PRO A 122 -3.26 4.86 -7.42
N ILE A 123 -3.14 5.77 -6.47
CA ILE A 123 -2.32 5.53 -5.26
C ILE A 123 -2.73 4.23 -4.57
N PRO A 124 -1.83 3.53 -3.85
CA PRO A 124 -2.14 2.23 -3.24
C PRO A 124 -3.38 2.24 -2.34
N LEU A 125 -3.62 3.30 -1.55
CA LEU A 125 -4.83 3.44 -0.76
C LEU A 125 -6.10 3.45 -1.65
N ALA A 126 -6.05 4.11 -2.80
CA ALA A 126 -7.16 4.08 -3.76
C ALA A 126 -7.30 2.70 -4.41
N LEU A 127 -6.20 2.08 -4.85
CA LEU A 127 -6.21 0.72 -5.41
C LEU A 127 -6.86 -0.27 -4.44
N SER A 128 -6.58 -0.18 -3.15
CA SER A 128 -7.20 -1.03 -2.14
C SER A 128 -8.74 -0.88 -2.11
N CYS A 129 -9.26 0.33 -2.35
CA CYS A 129 -10.70 0.61 -2.40
C CYS A 129 -11.43 -0.05 -3.58
N SER A 130 -10.72 -0.58 -4.57
CA SER A 130 -11.33 -1.40 -5.63
C SER A 130 -11.81 -2.76 -5.12
N TRP A 131 -11.19 -3.32 -4.08
CA TRP A 131 -11.38 -4.69 -3.60
C TRP A 131 -11.22 -5.74 -4.71
N ASP A 132 -10.54 -5.39 -5.79
CA ASP A 132 -10.28 -6.24 -6.94
C ASP A 132 -8.80 -6.67 -6.96
N MET A 133 -8.54 -7.87 -6.45
CA MET A 133 -7.17 -8.41 -6.36
C MET A 133 -6.55 -8.64 -7.74
N GLU A 134 -7.37 -8.92 -8.76
CA GLU A 134 -6.85 -9.08 -10.12
C GLU A 134 -6.47 -7.72 -10.74
N ALA A 135 -7.26 -6.68 -10.53
CA ALA A 135 -6.93 -5.32 -10.94
C ALA A 135 -5.62 -4.84 -10.29
N ILE A 136 -5.46 -5.10 -8.98
CA ILE A 136 -4.23 -4.78 -8.23
C ILE A 136 -3.03 -5.58 -8.76
N ARG A 137 -3.17 -6.88 -8.97
CA ARG A 137 -2.13 -7.72 -9.58
C ARG A 137 -1.76 -7.21 -10.97
N ARG A 138 -2.75 -6.84 -11.77
CA ARG A 138 -2.56 -6.33 -13.14
C ARG A 138 -1.83 -5.00 -13.16
N SER A 139 -2.15 -4.06 -12.25
CA SER A 139 -1.44 -2.79 -12.14
C SER A 139 0.05 -3.00 -11.84
N ALA A 140 0.38 -3.89 -10.90
CA ALA A 140 1.76 -4.25 -10.57
C ALA A 140 2.47 -4.96 -11.75
N SER A 141 1.76 -5.80 -12.49
CA SER A 141 2.32 -6.49 -13.66
C SER A 141 2.64 -5.52 -14.82
N ILE A 142 1.78 -4.52 -15.07
CA ILE A 142 2.05 -3.47 -16.06
C ILE A 142 3.22 -2.60 -15.60
N ALA A 143 3.26 -2.24 -14.32
CA ALA A 143 4.36 -1.48 -13.74
C ALA A 143 5.70 -2.22 -13.90
N ALA A 144 5.73 -3.54 -13.64
CA ALA A 144 6.91 -4.38 -13.86
C ALA A 144 7.31 -4.45 -15.34
N GLN A 145 6.35 -4.60 -16.24
CA GLN A 145 6.59 -4.63 -17.68
C GLN A 145 7.22 -3.32 -18.17
N GLU A 146 6.68 -2.18 -17.75
CA GLU A 146 7.18 -0.86 -18.17
C GLU A 146 8.57 -0.56 -17.60
N CYS A 147 8.74 -0.68 -16.27
CA CYS A 147 10.03 -0.36 -15.65
C CYS A 147 11.14 -1.34 -16.10
N SER A 148 10.83 -2.62 -16.30
CA SER A 148 11.78 -3.58 -16.84
C SER A 148 12.17 -3.30 -18.30
N ALA A 149 11.25 -2.75 -19.07
CA ALA A 149 11.53 -2.32 -20.45
C ALA A 149 12.50 -1.13 -20.51
N ASP A 150 12.56 -0.34 -19.43
CA ASP A 150 13.52 0.78 -19.27
C ASP A 150 14.81 0.38 -18.55
N GLY A 151 14.96 -0.90 -18.18
CA GLY A 151 16.19 -1.45 -17.58
C GLY A 151 16.16 -1.67 -16.07
N ILE A 152 15.08 -1.28 -15.40
CA ILE A 152 14.90 -1.51 -13.95
C ILE A 152 14.62 -3.00 -13.72
N ASN A 153 15.25 -3.59 -12.70
CA ASN A 153 15.06 -5.00 -12.34
C ASN A 153 14.65 -5.22 -10.87
N TRP A 154 14.49 -4.11 -10.12
CA TRP A 154 14.11 -4.11 -8.72
C TRP A 154 13.20 -2.92 -8.40
N THR A 155 12.01 -3.19 -7.85
CA THR A 155 11.10 -2.13 -7.37
C THR A 155 11.08 -2.06 -5.84
N PHE A 156 10.98 -0.84 -5.26
CA PHE A 156 10.79 -0.64 -3.82
C PHE A 156 9.30 -0.62 -3.47
N SER A 157 8.60 -1.69 -3.85
CA SER A 157 7.17 -1.94 -3.67
C SER A 157 6.92 -3.45 -3.52
N PRO A 158 5.86 -3.89 -2.78
CA PRO A 158 4.76 -3.10 -2.20
C PRO A 158 5.07 -2.50 -0.83
N MET A 159 4.44 -1.36 -0.53
CA MET A 159 4.37 -0.80 0.81
C MET A 159 3.20 -1.42 1.55
N LEU A 160 3.46 -2.04 2.71
CA LEU A 160 2.51 -2.90 3.42
C LEU A 160 2.22 -2.46 4.86
N ASP A 161 2.59 -1.24 5.21
CA ASP A 161 2.35 -0.68 6.52
C ASP A 161 0.85 -0.50 6.78
N ILE A 162 0.32 -1.20 7.78
CA ILE A 162 -1.02 -0.96 8.30
C ILE A 162 -1.03 0.38 9.03
N CYS A 163 -2.00 1.24 8.72
CA CYS A 163 -2.14 2.54 9.32
C CYS A 163 -3.56 2.76 9.86
N VAL A 164 -3.64 3.21 11.11
CA VAL A 164 -4.90 3.55 11.80
C VAL A 164 -4.95 5.02 12.23
N ASP A 165 -3.91 5.78 11.92
CA ASP A 165 -3.82 7.21 12.18
C ASP A 165 -3.63 7.99 10.85
N PRO A 166 -4.71 8.51 10.26
CA PRO A 166 -4.65 9.18 8.97
C PRO A 166 -3.89 10.52 9.00
N ARG A 167 -3.38 10.95 10.15
CA ARG A 167 -2.45 12.08 10.21
C ARG A 167 -1.11 11.75 9.55
N TRP A 168 -0.73 10.47 9.47
CA TRP A 168 0.45 10.00 8.77
C TRP A 168 0.28 10.10 7.25
N GLY A 169 1.16 10.88 6.58
CA GLY A 169 1.08 11.15 5.15
C GLY A 169 1.27 9.93 4.26
N ARG A 170 2.13 9.00 4.68
CA ARG A 170 2.43 7.77 3.94
C ARG A 170 1.29 6.75 3.94
N MET A 171 0.19 7.00 4.65
CA MET A 171 -1.03 6.20 4.50
C MET A 171 -1.48 6.11 3.03
N ALA A 172 -1.20 7.14 2.21
CA ALA A 172 -1.45 7.15 0.78
C ALA A 172 -0.75 6.02 0.00
N GLU A 173 0.40 5.56 0.51
CA GLU A 173 1.22 4.51 -0.11
C GLU A 173 0.80 3.10 0.33
N GLY A 174 0.00 2.98 1.39
CA GLY A 174 -0.43 1.73 2.01
C GLY A 174 -1.82 1.27 1.56
N ASN A 175 -2.32 0.22 2.21
CA ASN A 175 -3.55 -0.47 1.84
C ASN A 175 -4.67 -0.28 2.89
N GLY A 176 -4.57 0.75 3.73
CA GLY A 176 -5.54 1.07 4.77
C GLY A 176 -5.27 0.40 6.11
N GLU A 177 -6.35 0.07 6.84
CA GLU A 177 -6.28 -0.32 8.27
C GLU A 177 -6.39 -1.83 8.53
N ASP A 178 -6.76 -2.62 7.50
CA ASP A 178 -7.14 -4.02 7.70
C ASP A 178 -6.03 -5.01 7.37
N PRO A 179 -5.61 -5.89 8.31
CA PRO A 179 -4.54 -6.84 8.08
C PRO A 179 -4.89 -7.97 7.11
N TYR A 180 -6.16 -8.39 7.01
CA TYR A 180 -6.57 -9.44 6.09
C TYR A 180 -6.56 -8.93 4.64
N LEU A 181 -7.22 -7.80 4.38
CA LEU A 181 -7.22 -7.17 3.06
C LEU A 181 -5.80 -6.80 2.62
N GLY A 182 -5.01 -6.18 3.51
CA GLY A 182 -3.60 -5.88 3.26
C GLY A 182 -2.78 -7.11 2.91
N SER A 183 -3.07 -8.27 3.54
CA SER A 183 -2.41 -9.55 3.21
C SER A 183 -2.80 -10.08 1.82
N GLN A 184 -4.06 -9.93 1.40
CA GLN A 184 -4.48 -10.31 0.04
C GLN A 184 -3.83 -9.43 -1.02
N ILE A 185 -3.79 -8.10 -0.76
CA ILE A 185 -3.14 -7.13 -1.65
C ILE A 185 -1.63 -7.41 -1.74
N ALA A 186 -0.97 -7.71 -0.62
CA ALA A 186 0.45 -8.06 -0.60
C ALA A 186 0.77 -9.23 -1.55
N ARG A 187 -0.02 -10.31 -1.50
CA ARG A 187 0.12 -11.45 -2.42
C ARG A 187 -0.10 -11.04 -3.87
N ALA A 188 -1.16 -10.27 -4.14
CA ALA A 188 -1.48 -9.81 -5.49
C ALA A 188 -0.35 -8.98 -6.10
N MET A 189 0.20 -8.05 -5.34
CA MET A 189 1.28 -7.16 -5.81
C MET A 189 2.61 -7.92 -6.01
N VAL A 190 3.01 -8.79 -5.07
CA VAL A 190 4.23 -9.61 -5.23
C VAL A 190 4.14 -10.47 -6.49
N HIS A 191 2.99 -11.17 -6.69
CA HIS A 191 2.77 -11.95 -7.91
C HIS A 191 2.69 -11.08 -9.17
N GLY A 192 2.19 -9.85 -9.05
CA GLY A 192 2.16 -8.90 -10.17
C GLY A 192 3.56 -8.49 -10.61
N TYR A 193 4.43 -8.13 -9.67
CA TYR A 193 5.82 -7.72 -9.97
C TYR A 193 6.71 -8.88 -10.39
N GLN A 194 6.69 -10.00 -9.66
CA GLN A 194 7.62 -11.10 -9.85
C GLN A 194 7.12 -12.16 -10.84
N GLY A 195 5.81 -12.16 -11.17
CA GLY A 195 5.22 -13.18 -12.03
C GLY A 195 5.36 -14.58 -11.45
N THR A 196 5.36 -15.58 -12.32
CA THR A 196 5.61 -16.99 -11.97
C THR A 196 7.07 -17.41 -12.14
N ASP A 197 7.84 -16.60 -12.85
CA ASP A 197 9.27 -16.82 -13.12
C ASP A 197 9.98 -15.46 -13.18
N LEU A 198 10.74 -15.16 -12.14
CA LEU A 198 11.46 -13.89 -12.03
C LEU A 198 12.60 -13.76 -13.06
N SER A 199 13.02 -14.85 -13.68
CA SER A 199 14.01 -14.81 -14.75
C SER A 199 13.48 -14.28 -16.08
N LEU A 200 12.19 -13.99 -16.19
CA LEU A 200 11.59 -13.38 -17.41
C LEU A 200 11.93 -11.88 -17.49
N PRO A 201 12.16 -11.33 -18.70
CA PRO A 201 12.60 -9.93 -18.83
C PRO A 201 11.52 -8.88 -18.54
N ASN A 202 10.27 -9.27 -18.35
CA ASN A 202 9.13 -8.40 -18.03
C ASN A 202 8.69 -8.49 -16.57
N THR A 203 9.50 -9.09 -15.71
CA THR A 203 9.30 -9.16 -14.26
C THR A 203 10.40 -8.41 -13.53
N VAL A 204 10.15 -8.00 -12.29
CA VAL A 204 11.12 -7.32 -11.43
C VAL A 204 11.05 -7.86 -10.01
N MET A 205 12.15 -7.81 -9.29
CA MET A 205 12.18 -8.16 -7.88
C MET A 205 11.35 -7.18 -7.06
N ALA A 206 10.39 -7.70 -6.28
CA ALA A 206 9.61 -6.93 -5.33
C ALA A 206 10.41 -6.65 -4.06
N CYS A 207 10.17 -5.51 -3.42
CA CYS A 207 10.73 -5.14 -2.13
C CYS A 207 9.63 -4.74 -1.17
N VAL A 208 9.40 -5.58 -0.18
CA VAL A 208 8.39 -5.35 0.85
C VAL A 208 8.86 -4.26 1.80
N LYS A 209 8.09 -3.20 1.97
CA LYS A 209 8.43 -2.08 2.85
C LYS A 209 7.23 -1.58 3.65
N HIS A 210 7.44 -0.85 4.76
CA HIS A 210 8.75 -0.72 5.43
C HIS A 210 8.76 -1.65 6.64
N PHE A 211 9.70 -2.57 6.71
CA PHE A 211 9.74 -3.61 7.75
C PHE A 211 10.48 -3.10 9.01
N ALA A 212 9.71 -2.78 10.11
CA ALA A 212 8.29 -2.99 10.20
C ALA A 212 7.61 -1.93 11.07
N LEU A 213 6.26 -1.96 11.04
CA LEU A 213 5.37 -1.22 11.95
C LEU A 213 5.29 0.29 11.72
N TYR A 214 5.84 0.82 10.65
CA TYR A 214 6.01 2.25 10.43
C TYR A 214 4.67 3.02 10.39
N GLY A 215 3.58 2.40 9.96
CA GLY A 215 2.22 2.98 10.02
C GLY A 215 1.64 3.14 11.43
N GLY A 216 2.37 2.67 12.46
CA GLY A 216 2.05 2.86 13.88
C GLY A 216 2.77 4.05 14.53
N ALA A 217 3.37 4.96 13.74
CA ALA A 217 4.11 6.11 14.25
C ALA A 217 3.26 7.00 15.18
N GLU A 218 3.82 7.36 16.33
CA GLU A 218 3.15 8.16 17.35
C GLU A 218 2.69 9.50 16.80
N ALA A 219 1.43 9.85 17.11
CA ALA A 219 0.75 11.06 16.65
C ALA A 219 0.64 11.19 15.11
N GLY A 220 0.82 10.11 14.37
CA GLY A 220 0.83 10.12 12.90
C GLY A 220 1.95 10.97 12.30
N ARG A 221 3.02 11.23 13.05
CA ARG A 221 4.18 11.99 12.54
C ARG A 221 5.15 11.04 11.85
N ASP A 222 5.52 11.40 10.64
CA ASP A 222 6.52 10.64 9.90
C ASP A 222 7.88 10.62 10.63
N TYR A 223 8.64 9.56 10.48
CA TYR A 223 9.92 9.31 11.15
C TYR A 223 9.86 9.23 12.68
N ASN A 224 8.67 9.20 13.28
CA ASN A 224 8.51 9.18 14.72
C ASN A 224 8.57 7.74 15.29
N THR A 225 8.72 7.68 16.60
CA THR A 225 8.75 6.44 17.38
C THR A 225 7.50 5.59 17.17
N VAL A 226 7.68 4.28 17.17
CA VAL A 226 6.61 3.29 17.28
C VAL A 226 6.78 2.52 18.57
N ASP A 227 5.73 2.49 19.39
CA ASP A 227 5.66 1.68 20.59
C ASP A 227 4.35 0.89 20.65
N MET A 228 4.46 -0.43 20.69
CA MET A 228 3.31 -1.32 20.82
C MET A 228 3.73 -2.70 21.33
N SER A 229 2.80 -3.44 21.94
CA SER A 229 3.05 -4.81 22.39
C SER A 229 3.28 -5.75 21.20
N ARG A 230 4.08 -6.81 21.42
CA ARG A 230 4.29 -7.89 20.41
C ARG A 230 2.97 -8.54 20.01
N TRP A 231 2.02 -8.70 20.93
CA TRP A 231 0.69 -9.19 20.61
C TRP A 231 0.01 -8.32 19.52
N ARG A 232 0.07 -6.99 19.68
CA ARG A 232 -0.49 -6.05 18.68
C ARG A 232 0.29 -6.09 17.35
N MET A 233 1.62 -6.24 17.41
CA MET A 233 2.45 -6.39 16.22
C MET A 233 1.96 -7.58 15.39
N PHE A 234 1.92 -8.77 15.97
CA PHE A 234 1.62 -10.01 15.24
C PHE A 234 0.16 -10.14 14.79
N ASN A 235 -0.80 -9.62 15.56
CA ASN A 235 -2.22 -9.71 15.21
C ASN A 235 -2.68 -8.60 14.27
N ARG A 236 -1.96 -7.47 14.14
CA ARG A 236 -2.42 -6.33 13.34
C ARG A 236 -1.43 -5.86 12.28
N TYR A 237 -0.20 -5.56 12.66
CA TYR A 237 0.73 -4.85 11.76
C TYR A 237 1.57 -5.78 10.90
N MET A 238 1.92 -6.96 11.40
CA MET A 238 2.81 -7.89 10.70
C MET A 238 2.17 -8.82 9.67
N PRO A 239 0.85 -9.12 9.66
CA PRO A 239 0.27 -10.07 8.73
C PRO A 239 0.51 -9.76 7.24
N PRO A 240 0.44 -8.51 6.74
CA PRO A 240 0.71 -8.22 5.33
C PRO A 240 2.15 -8.51 4.91
N TYR A 241 3.14 -8.22 5.78
CA TYR A 241 4.55 -8.56 5.51
C TYR A 241 4.76 -10.07 5.44
N LYS A 242 4.17 -10.81 6.39
CA LYS A 242 4.22 -12.28 6.39
C LYS A 242 3.61 -12.85 5.10
N ALA A 243 2.47 -12.30 4.68
CA ALA A 243 1.79 -12.70 3.45
C ALA A 243 2.65 -12.45 2.20
N ALA A 244 3.40 -11.35 2.15
CA ALA A 244 4.32 -11.06 1.06
C ALA A 244 5.54 -12.01 1.06
N VAL A 245 6.08 -12.32 2.23
CA VAL A 245 7.16 -13.33 2.37
C VAL A 245 6.69 -14.70 1.89
N ASP A 246 5.48 -15.12 2.30
CA ASP A 246 4.87 -16.39 1.86
C ASP A 246 4.56 -16.40 0.35
N ALA A 247 4.28 -15.25 -0.24
CA ALA A 247 4.10 -15.09 -1.69
C ALA A 247 5.44 -15.09 -2.46
N GLY A 248 6.58 -15.20 -1.77
CA GLY A 248 7.89 -15.34 -2.38
C GLY A 248 8.59 -14.01 -2.68
N ALA A 249 8.26 -12.92 -2.00
CA ALA A 249 9.01 -11.67 -2.11
C ALA A 249 10.50 -11.90 -1.85
N LEU A 250 11.38 -11.34 -2.70
CA LEU A 250 12.82 -11.62 -2.64
C LEU A 250 13.64 -10.52 -1.95
N SER A 251 13.05 -9.37 -1.68
CA SER A 251 13.70 -8.35 -0.87
C SER A 251 12.73 -7.69 0.12
N VAL A 252 13.31 -7.18 1.19
CA VAL A 252 12.62 -6.45 2.26
C VAL A 252 13.43 -5.19 2.55
N MET A 253 12.75 -4.06 2.74
CA MET A 253 13.38 -2.79 3.14
C MET A 253 13.05 -2.49 4.59
N THR A 254 14.06 -2.16 5.40
CA THR A 254 13.87 -1.79 6.81
C THR A 254 13.20 -0.44 6.93
N SER A 255 12.44 -0.24 8.01
CA SER A 255 11.81 1.05 8.31
C SER A 255 12.72 1.98 9.11
N PHE A 256 12.37 3.27 9.17
CA PHE A 256 13.12 4.30 9.92
C PHE A 256 12.89 4.25 11.43
N ASN A 257 11.72 3.80 11.85
CA ASN A 257 11.29 3.86 13.25
C ASN A 257 12.02 2.86 14.15
N VAL A 258 11.99 3.11 15.44
CA VAL A 258 12.39 2.15 16.45
C VAL A 258 11.33 1.07 16.63
N VAL A 259 11.77 -0.13 17.00
CA VAL A 259 10.92 -1.25 17.43
C VAL A 259 11.49 -1.77 18.75
N GLU A 260 10.70 -1.70 19.81
CA GLU A 260 11.16 -2.05 21.18
C GLU A 260 12.45 -1.33 21.58
N GLY A 261 12.58 -0.04 21.24
CA GLY A 261 13.73 0.80 21.61
C GLY A 261 14.95 0.69 20.69
N VAL A 262 14.94 -0.17 19.66
CA VAL A 262 16.04 -0.33 18.70
C VAL A 262 15.56 0.04 17.30
N PRO A 263 16.28 0.91 16.54
CA PRO A 263 15.93 1.20 15.15
C PRO A 263 15.80 -0.08 14.33
N ALA A 264 14.76 -0.17 13.49
CA ALA A 264 14.45 -1.40 12.74
C ALA A 264 15.64 -1.91 11.92
N THR A 265 16.45 -1.01 11.34
CA THR A 265 17.66 -1.33 10.57
C THR A 265 18.72 -2.07 11.39
N GLY A 266 18.81 -1.82 12.70
CA GLY A 266 19.74 -2.47 13.63
C GLY A 266 19.08 -3.48 14.57
N ASN A 267 17.81 -3.84 14.35
CA ASN A 267 17.05 -4.68 15.26
C ASN A 267 17.16 -6.17 14.91
N ARG A 268 18.06 -6.88 15.61
CA ARG A 268 18.29 -8.31 15.40
C ARG A 268 17.04 -9.16 15.61
N TRP A 269 16.25 -8.87 16.67
CA TRP A 269 15.02 -9.62 16.90
C TRP A 269 14.09 -9.54 15.70
N LEU A 270 13.90 -8.34 15.13
CA LEU A 270 13.04 -8.12 13.98
C LEU A 270 13.57 -8.81 12.72
N LEU A 271 14.85 -8.56 12.36
CA LEU A 271 15.40 -8.97 11.06
C LEU A 271 15.90 -10.42 11.05
N THR A 272 16.42 -10.92 12.16
CA THR A 272 16.94 -12.29 12.24
C THR A 272 15.93 -13.24 12.87
N ASP A 273 15.43 -12.94 14.08
CA ASP A 273 14.63 -13.92 14.81
C ASP A 273 13.22 -14.03 14.24
N VAL A 274 12.55 -12.92 13.88
CA VAL A 274 11.22 -12.93 13.26
C VAL A 274 11.31 -13.21 11.76
N LEU A 275 11.98 -12.32 11.00
CA LEU A 275 11.94 -12.39 9.54
C LEU A 275 12.62 -13.66 9.00
N ARG A 276 13.85 -13.98 9.46
CA ARG A 276 14.62 -15.11 8.91
C ARG A 276 14.30 -16.43 9.60
N ASN A 277 14.33 -16.47 10.95
CA ASN A 277 14.18 -17.72 11.68
C ASN A 277 12.71 -18.16 11.78
N MET A 278 11.82 -17.27 12.22
CA MET A 278 10.40 -17.60 12.41
C MET A 278 9.65 -17.72 11.07
N TRP A 279 9.86 -16.78 10.13
CA TRP A 279 9.15 -16.76 8.85
C TRP A 279 9.89 -17.43 7.70
N GLY A 280 11.16 -17.77 7.89
CA GLY A 280 11.96 -18.50 6.90
C GLY A 280 12.38 -17.68 5.69
N PHE A 281 12.38 -16.35 5.78
CA PHE A 281 12.78 -15.46 4.68
C PHE A 281 14.22 -15.72 4.23
N LYS A 282 14.40 -15.96 2.92
CA LYS A 282 15.71 -16.28 2.31
C LYS A 282 16.28 -15.17 1.44
N GLY A 283 15.48 -14.13 1.17
CA GLY A 283 15.87 -13.01 0.32
C GLY A 283 16.83 -12.02 1.02
N MET A 284 17.11 -10.93 0.33
CA MET A 284 17.97 -9.85 0.83
C MET A 284 17.18 -8.78 1.60
N VAL A 285 17.84 -8.17 2.59
CA VAL A 285 17.35 -7.03 3.35
C VAL A 285 18.16 -5.79 2.96
N VAL A 286 17.50 -4.77 2.43
CA VAL A 286 18.07 -3.45 2.15
C VAL A 286 17.60 -2.45 3.20
N THR A 287 18.39 -1.43 3.50
CA THR A 287 17.95 -0.32 4.34
C THR A 287 17.00 0.59 3.58
N ASP A 288 16.21 1.40 4.29
CA ASP A 288 15.67 2.62 3.72
C ASP A 288 16.80 3.66 3.53
N TYR A 289 16.45 4.78 2.87
CA TYR A 289 17.37 5.84 2.47
C TYR A 289 18.13 6.39 3.70
N THR A 290 19.46 6.28 3.70
CA THR A 290 20.35 6.72 4.78
C THR A 290 20.10 6.10 6.18
N ALA A 291 19.26 5.08 6.31
CA ALA A 291 18.79 4.59 7.61
C ALA A 291 19.92 4.05 8.53
N ILE A 292 21.07 3.61 8.00
CA ILE A 292 22.24 3.26 8.82
C ILE A 292 22.80 4.52 9.49
N SER A 293 23.10 5.57 8.72
CA SER A 293 23.70 6.79 9.28
C SER A 293 22.73 7.52 10.23
N GLU A 294 21.42 7.40 10.03
CA GLU A 294 20.39 7.97 10.92
C GLU A 294 20.40 7.33 12.31
N MET A 295 20.84 6.09 12.46
CA MET A 295 20.98 5.47 13.77
C MET A 295 21.98 6.22 14.68
N THR A 296 22.87 7.05 14.13
CA THR A 296 23.73 7.94 14.94
C THR A 296 22.88 8.99 15.68
N ALA A 297 21.86 9.55 15.02
CA ALA A 297 20.92 10.49 15.63
C ALA A 297 20.01 9.82 16.69
N HIS A 298 19.76 8.51 16.56
CA HIS A 298 19.10 7.72 17.59
C HIS A 298 19.99 7.45 18.83
N GLY A 299 21.27 7.88 18.80
CA GLY A 299 22.20 7.68 19.90
C GLY A 299 22.77 6.24 20.00
N MET A 300 22.73 5.48 18.90
CA MET A 300 23.18 4.07 18.87
C MET A 300 24.69 3.92 18.65
N GLY A 301 25.42 5.02 18.42
CA GLY A 301 26.87 5.05 18.23
C GLY A 301 27.31 5.91 17.04
N ASP A 302 28.61 5.86 16.71
CA ASP A 302 29.17 6.46 15.51
C ASP A 302 28.84 5.60 14.25
N LEU A 303 29.15 6.10 13.05
CA LEU A 303 28.84 5.42 11.79
C LEU A 303 29.40 3.98 11.73
N LYS A 304 30.59 3.73 12.28
CA LYS A 304 31.19 2.40 12.34
C LYS A 304 30.38 1.47 13.23
N GLN A 305 30.01 1.93 14.44
CA GLN A 305 29.22 1.15 15.39
C GLN A 305 27.85 0.81 14.88
N VAL A 306 27.14 1.78 14.28
CA VAL A 306 25.78 1.54 13.71
C VAL A 306 25.82 0.68 12.45
N SER A 307 26.88 0.75 11.64
CA SER A 307 27.07 -0.15 10.50
C SER A 307 27.27 -1.59 10.96
N ALA A 308 28.11 -1.80 11.97
CA ALA A 308 28.31 -3.13 12.58
C ALA A 308 27.01 -3.66 13.20
N LEU A 309 26.23 -2.81 13.88
CA LEU A 309 24.93 -3.16 14.44
C LEU A 309 23.96 -3.62 13.34
N ALA A 310 23.85 -2.87 12.24
CA ALA A 310 22.95 -3.19 11.12
C ALA A 310 23.32 -4.53 10.46
N LEU A 311 24.60 -4.76 10.14
CA LEU A 311 25.05 -6.03 9.54
C LEU A 311 24.77 -7.22 10.47
N ASN A 312 25.10 -7.10 11.75
CA ASN A 312 24.89 -8.14 12.77
C ASN A 312 23.39 -8.39 13.05
N ALA A 313 22.54 -7.41 12.81
CA ALA A 313 21.08 -7.57 12.89
C ALA A 313 20.50 -8.37 11.72
N GLY A 314 21.19 -8.42 10.57
CA GLY A 314 20.74 -9.15 9.38
C GLY A 314 20.40 -8.26 8.18
N THR A 315 20.79 -6.99 8.21
CA THR A 315 20.74 -6.07 7.05
C THR A 315 21.86 -6.45 6.07
N ASP A 316 21.52 -6.55 4.78
CA ASP A 316 22.44 -7.03 3.74
C ASP A 316 22.99 -5.91 2.85
N MET A 317 22.19 -4.85 2.61
CA MET A 317 22.57 -3.79 1.66
C MET A 317 22.28 -2.40 2.25
N ASP A 318 23.25 -1.51 2.12
CA ASP A 318 23.25 -0.13 2.62
C ASP A 318 22.83 0.83 1.50
N MET A 319 21.67 1.48 1.66
CA MET A 319 21.18 2.50 0.73
C MET A 319 21.73 3.88 1.13
N VAL A 320 22.74 4.36 0.37
CA VAL A 320 23.27 5.74 0.35
C VAL A 320 24.04 6.18 1.60
N ALA A 321 24.04 5.43 2.70
CA ALA A 321 24.73 5.88 3.93
C ALA A 321 26.27 5.81 3.86
N ASP A 322 26.85 5.08 2.89
CA ASP A 322 28.29 4.76 2.77
C ASP A 322 28.85 4.11 4.05
N GLY A 323 27.99 3.58 4.92
CA GLY A 323 28.34 2.98 6.19
C GLY A 323 29.07 1.64 6.00
N PHE A 324 28.50 0.72 5.25
CA PHE A 324 29.08 -0.62 5.05
C PHE A 324 30.40 -0.55 4.29
N LEU A 325 30.44 0.13 3.15
CA LEU A 325 31.65 0.25 2.34
C LEU A 325 32.77 1.00 3.08
N GLY A 326 32.42 2.03 3.88
CA GLY A 326 33.36 2.90 4.54
C GLY A 326 33.93 2.36 5.86
N THR A 327 33.24 1.44 6.56
CA THR A 327 33.59 1.12 7.95
C THR A 327 33.74 -0.37 8.26
N LEU A 328 33.16 -1.29 7.50
CA LEU A 328 33.13 -2.72 7.86
C LEU A 328 34.49 -3.39 7.77
N GLU A 329 35.43 -2.88 6.98
CA GLU A 329 36.82 -3.42 6.98
C GLU A 329 37.50 -3.20 8.33
N GLU A 330 37.27 -2.03 8.97
CA GLU A 330 37.79 -1.78 10.33
C GLU A 330 37.04 -2.61 11.37
N SER A 331 35.74 -2.73 11.23
CA SER A 331 34.87 -3.53 12.12
C SER A 331 35.25 -5.02 12.08
N LEU A 332 35.71 -5.53 10.93
CA LEU A 332 36.21 -6.87 10.80
C LEU A 332 37.58 -7.03 11.53
N LYS A 333 38.47 -6.03 11.42
CA LYS A 333 39.79 -6.06 12.06
C LYS A 333 39.71 -6.02 13.59
N ASP A 334 38.74 -5.31 14.15
CA ASP A 334 38.56 -5.24 15.61
C ASP A 334 37.60 -6.30 16.17
N GLY A 335 36.99 -7.12 15.29
CA GLY A 335 36.09 -8.21 15.66
C GLY A 335 34.66 -7.79 15.95
N SER A 336 34.26 -6.54 15.66
CA SER A 336 32.89 -6.05 15.82
C SER A 336 31.92 -6.70 14.84
N VAL A 337 32.42 -7.17 13.68
CA VAL A 337 31.68 -8.01 12.72
C VAL A 337 32.53 -9.24 12.35
N SER A 338 31.88 -10.28 11.82
CA SER A 338 32.54 -11.49 11.34
C SER A 338 32.59 -11.55 9.81
N MET A 339 33.55 -12.30 9.25
CA MET A 339 33.55 -12.59 7.81
C MET A 339 32.31 -13.37 7.37
N GLU A 340 31.77 -14.23 8.24
CA GLU A 340 30.55 -14.99 7.97
C GLU A 340 29.36 -14.08 7.77
N SER A 341 29.23 -13.00 8.55
CA SER A 341 28.14 -12.01 8.39
C SER A 341 28.27 -11.26 7.05
N ILE A 342 29.49 -10.85 6.68
CA ILE A 342 29.76 -10.20 5.39
C ILE A 342 29.47 -11.15 4.23
N ASP A 343 29.94 -12.40 4.32
CA ASP A 343 29.73 -13.43 3.30
C ASP A 343 28.25 -13.76 3.14
N ALA A 344 27.50 -13.85 4.22
CA ALA A 344 26.08 -14.12 4.20
C ALA A 344 25.29 -12.99 3.51
N ALA A 345 25.62 -11.73 3.80
CA ALA A 345 25.00 -10.57 3.15
C ALA A 345 25.34 -10.51 1.64
N CYS A 346 26.62 -10.63 1.29
CA CYS A 346 27.06 -10.67 -0.10
C CYS A 346 26.39 -11.79 -0.88
N ARG A 347 26.31 -12.99 -0.34
CA ARG A 347 25.67 -14.16 -0.94
C ARG A 347 24.21 -13.89 -1.31
N ARG A 348 23.41 -13.32 -0.42
CA ARG A 348 21.99 -13.05 -0.67
C ARG A 348 21.80 -12.08 -1.84
N ILE A 349 22.67 -11.10 -1.98
CA ILE A 349 22.63 -10.16 -3.10
C ILE A 349 23.02 -10.86 -4.42
N LEU A 350 24.02 -11.73 -4.40
CA LEU A 350 24.41 -12.52 -5.58
C LEU A 350 23.31 -13.53 -5.98
N GLU A 351 22.64 -14.15 -4.99
CA GLU A 351 21.49 -15.02 -5.24
C GLU A 351 20.30 -14.27 -5.88
N ALA A 352 20.04 -13.02 -5.44
CA ALA A 352 19.03 -12.17 -6.08
C ALA A 352 19.39 -11.90 -7.56
N LYS A 353 20.65 -11.56 -7.85
CA LYS A 353 21.14 -11.37 -9.23
C LYS A 353 21.02 -12.65 -10.07
N TRP A 354 21.27 -13.82 -9.49
CA TRP A 354 21.08 -15.09 -10.18
C TRP A 354 19.61 -15.31 -10.53
N LYS A 355 18.71 -15.18 -9.57
CA LYS A 355 17.27 -15.38 -9.76
C LYS A 355 16.67 -14.43 -10.79
N LEU A 356 17.21 -13.21 -10.92
CA LEU A 356 16.89 -12.26 -11.98
C LEU A 356 17.49 -12.64 -13.33
N GLY A 357 18.32 -13.70 -13.41
CA GLY A 357 18.98 -14.15 -14.64
C GLY A 357 20.12 -13.25 -15.11
N LEU A 358 20.61 -12.33 -14.29
CA LEU A 358 21.62 -11.33 -14.68
C LEU A 358 22.98 -11.94 -14.97
N PHE A 359 23.35 -13.08 -14.38
CA PHE A 359 24.60 -13.77 -14.69
C PHE A 359 24.55 -14.52 -16.01
N ALA A 360 23.37 -14.94 -16.45
CA ALA A 360 23.17 -15.57 -17.77
C ALA A 360 23.14 -14.53 -18.89
N ASP A 361 22.53 -13.39 -18.66
CA ASP A 361 22.45 -12.25 -19.58
C ASP A 361 22.32 -10.94 -18.78
N PRO A 362 23.44 -10.20 -18.59
CA PRO A 362 23.43 -8.95 -17.84
C PRO A 362 22.65 -7.81 -18.52
N TYR A 363 22.38 -7.94 -19.83
CA TYR A 363 21.68 -6.91 -20.61
C TYR A 363 20.22 -7.25 -20.90
N ARG A 364 19.67 -8.31 -20.31
CA ARG A 364 18.31 -8.80 -20.57
C ARG A 364 17.19 -7.76 -20.40
N TYR A 365 17.40 -6.79 -19.51
CA TYR A 365 16.50 -5.65 -19.30
C TYR A 365 16.82 -4.44 -20.19
N CYS A 366 17.95 -4.47 -20.91
CA CYS A 366 18.47 -3.33 -21.68
C CYS A 366 18.12 -3.43 -23.17
N THR A 367 16.84 -3.54 -23.51
CA THR A 367 16.37 -3.66 -24.90
C THR A 367 15.61 -2.42 -25.34
N PRO A 368 16.22 -1.48 -26.09
CA PRO A 368 15.58 -0.21 -26.47
C PRO A 368 14.27 -0.36 -27.26
N LYS A 369 14.08 -1.50 -27.95
CA LYS A 369 12.82 -1.81 -28.63
C LYS A 369 11.68 -1.94 -27.63
N ARG A 370 11.90 -2.63 -26.50
CA ARG A 370 10.89 -2.81 -25.45
C ARG A 370 10.46 -1.46 -24.88
N ALA A 371 11.42 -0.59 -24.54
CA ALA A 371 11.11 0.75 -24.02
C ALA A 371 10.17 1.55 -24.96
N ARG A 372 10.38 1.46 -26.28
CA ARG A 372 9.52 2.14 -27.26
C ARG A 372 8.14 1.54 -27.46
N THR A 373 7.97 0.24 -27.20
CA THR A 373 6.73 -0.49 -27.54
C THR A 373 5.91 -0.91 -26.34
N GLU A 374 6.46 -0.88 -25.13
CA GLU A 374 5.81 -1.39 -23.92
C GLU A 374 5.48 -0.31 -22.88
N ILE A 375 6.16 0.87 -22.92
CA ILE A 375 5.98 1.94 -21.95
C ILE A 375 4.89 2.90 -22.39
N PHE A 376 3.99 3.27 -21.47
CA PHE A 376 2.93 4.27 -21.63
C PHE A 376 2.03 4.04 -22.86
N THR A 377 1.72 2.78 -23.13
CA THR A 377 0.92 2.39 -24.29
C THR A 377 -0.54 2.79 -24.14
N PRO A 378 -1.29 2.97 -25.26
CA PRO A 378 -2.73 3.20 -25.17
C PRO A 378 -3.49 2.10 -24.40
N ALA A 379 -3.03 0.84 -24.50
CA ALA A 379 -3.62 -0.28 -23.77
C ALA A 379 -3.39 -0.17 -22.26
N ASN A 380 -2.16 0.18 -21.85
CA ASN A 380 -1.83 0.39 -20.43
C ASN A 380 -2.63 1.56 -19.84
N ARG A 381 -2.75 2.66 -20.59
CA ARG A 381 -3.55 3.83 -20.21
C ARG A 381 -5.05 3.51 -20.09
N ALA A 382 -5.58 2.73 -21.04
CA ALA A 382 -6.99 2.28 -20.97
C ALA A 382 -7.25 1.43 -19.73
N GLU A 383 -6.30 0.57 -19.35
CA GLU A 383 -6.38 -0.23 -18.12
C GLU A 383 -6.26 0.65 -16.87
N ALA A 384 -5.37 1.65 -16.85
CA ALA A 384 -5.28 2.63 -15.76
C ALA A 384 -6.60 3.40 -15.57
N ARG A 385 -7.26 3.84 -16.65
CA ARG A 385 -8.58 4.47 -16.61
C ARG A 385 -9.65 3.55 -16.02
N ARG A 386 -9.70 2.30 -16.50
CA ARG A 386 -10.65 1.30 -16.00
C ARG A 386 -10.50 1.09 -14.49
N ILE A 387 -9.27 0.83 -14.05
CA ILE A 387 -8.95 0.60 -12.64
C ILE A 387 -9.27 1.84 -11.80
N ALA A 388 -8.90 3.04 -12.27
CA ALA A 388 -9.17 4.28 -11.55
C ALA A 388 -10.67 4.46 -11.26
N ALA A 389 -11.54 4.23 -12.24
CA ALA A 389 -12.99 4.34 -12.06
C ALA A 389 -13.55 3.36 -11.01
N GLU A 390 -12.89 2.23 -10.78
CA GLU A 390 -13.29 1.23 -9.79
C GLU A 390 -12.85 1.57 -8.36
N THR A 391 -11.92 2.52 -8.20
CA THR A 391 -11.37 2.93 -6.89
C THR A 391 -12.13 4.08 -6.25
N PHE A 392 -12.90 4.84 -7.03
CA PHE A 392 -13.60 6.02 -6.52
C PHE A 392 -14.77 5.62 -5.62
N VAL A 393 -14.86 6.30 -4.47
CA VAL A 393 -15.86 6.00 -3.43
C VAL A 393 -16.93 7.08 -3.41
N LEU A 394 -18.16 6.72 -3.74
CA LEU A 394 -19.30 7.59 -3.59
C LEU A 394 -19.71 7.61 -2.11
N LEU A 395 -19.41 8.69 -1.41
CA LEU A 395 -19.67 8.84 0.02
C LEU A 395 -21.11 9.33 0.29
N LYS A 396 -21.65 10.15 -0.60
CA LYS A 396 -22.99 10.72 -0.46
C LYS A 396 -23.61 11.01 -1.83
N ASN A 397 -24.93 10.78 -1.98
CA ASN A 397 -25.68 11.09 -3.22
C ASN A 397 -27.17 11.32 -2.93
N GLU A 398 -27.49 12.41 -2.24
CA GLU A 398 -28.87 12.78 -1.92
C GLU A 398 -29.66 13.21 -3.17
N GLY A 399 -30.89 12.80 -3.26
CA GLY A 399 -31.76 13.13 -4.37
C GLY A 399 -31.30 12.56 -5.72
N SER A 400 -30.36 11.60 -5.72
CA SER A 400 -29.77 11.04 -6.94
C SER A 400 -29.20 12.12 -7.86
N LEU A 401 -28.49 13.11 -7.28
CA LEU A 401 -27.84 14.20 -8.02
C LEU A 401 -26.83 13.66 -9.03
N LEU A 402 -26.10 12.60 -8.67
CA LEU A 402 -25.24 11.83 -9.56
C LEU A 402 -26.00 10.58 -10.05
N PRO A 403 -25.79 10.15 -11.33
CA PRO A 403 -24.90 10.73 -12.33
C PRO A 403 -25.47 12.02 -12.94
N LEU A 404 -24.56 12.94 -13.31
CA LEU A 404 -24.89 14.20 -13.97
C LEU A 404 -25.39 13.94 -15.40
N GLN A 405 -26.30 14.80 -15.85
CA GLN A 405 -26.73 14.81 -17.26
C GLN A 405 -25.76 15.66 -18.10
N ARG A 406 -25.40 15.18 -19.29
CA ARG A 406 -24.62 15.94 -20.28
C ARG A 406 -25.50 16.96 -20.98
N LYS A 407 -25.98 17.98 -20.25
CA LYS A 407 -26.86 19.06 -20.76
C LYS A 407 -26.70 20.33 -19.94
N GLY A 408 -27.16 21.46 -20.53
CA GLY A 408 -27.18 22.75 -19.84
C GLY A 408 -25.79 23.31 -19.54
N ARG A 409 -25.64 23.96 -18.39
CA ARG A 409 -24.39 24.57 -17.95
C ARG A 409 -23.90 23.94 -16.64
N ILE A 410 -22.64 23.53 -16.62
CA ILE A 410 -22.00 22.95 -15.45
C ILE A 410 -20.85 23.88 -15.05
N ALA A 411 -20.88 24.43 -13.83
CA ALA A 411 -19.76 25.16 -13.30
C ALA A 411 -18.75 24.15 -12.72
N LEU A 412 -17.51 24.16 -13.22
CA LEU A 412 -16.40 23.42 -12.67
C LEU A 412 -15.51 24.39 -11.92
N VAL A 413 -15.41 24.24 -10.62
CA VAL A 413 -14.66 25.16 -9.75
C VAL A 413 -13.70 24.41 -8.83
N GLY A 414 -12.76 25.12 -8.27
CA GLY A 414 -11.81 24.58 -7.29
C GLY A 414 -10.35 24.56 -7.79
N PRO A 415 -9.39 24.63 -6.86
CA PRO A 415 -7.97 24.71 -7.18
C PRO A 415 -7.44 23.45 -7.89
N LEU A 416 -8.10 22.30 -7.71
CA LEU A 416 -7.65 21.02 -8.24
C LEU A 416 -8.31 20.64 -9.58
N ALA A 417 -9.14 21.53 -10.15
CA ALA A 417 -9.84 21.24 -11.41
C ALA A 417 -8.93 21.34 -12.65
N ASN A 418 -7.96 22.23 -12.64
CA ASN A 418 -7.11 22.51 -13.81
C ASN A 418 -5.63 22.27 -13.52
N THR A 419 -5.31 21.11 -12.98
CA THR A 419 -3.94 20.67 -12.70
C THR A 419 -3.75 19.23 -13.17
N ALA A 420 -2.76 19.02 -14.05
CA ALA A 420 -2.44 17.71 -14.60
C ALA A 420 -1.58 16.89 -13.62
N SER A 421 -0.64 17.56 -12.94
CA SER A 421 0.32 16.94 -12.02
C SER A 421 -0.33 16.33 -10.79
N ASN A 422 -1.40 16.96 -10.29
CA ASN A 422 -2.13 16.51 -9.11
C ASN A 422 -2.79 15.12 -9.27
N MET A 423 -3.17 14.76 -10.50
CA MET A 423 -3.91 13.54 -10.79
C MET A 423 -3.15 12.27 -10.39
N SER A 424 -1.82 12.27 -10.50
CA SER A 424 -0.98 11.09 -10.24
C SER A 424 -0.75 10.80 -8.77
N GLY A 425 -0.85 11.79 -7.88
CA GLY A 425 -0.57 11.58 -6.46
C GLY A 425 0.92 11.49 -6.13
N THR A 426 1.22 11.11 -4.88
CA THR A 426 2.58 10.96 -4.36
C THR A 426 3.31 9.76 -4.99
N TRP A 427 4.66 9.75 -4.93
CA TRP A 427 5.51 8.65 -5.40
C TRP A 427 5.26 8.21 -6.86
N SER A 428 4.95 9.14 -7.73
CA SER A 428 4.86 8.93 -9.17
C SER A 428 6.15 9.41 -9.87
N VAL A 429 7.28 8.85 -9.46
CA VAL A 429 8.63 9.39 -9.75
C VAL A 429 9.03 9.31 -11.24
N ALA A 430 8.51 8.34 -11.97
CA ALA A 430 8.79 8.17 -13.40
C ALA A 430 7.71 8.74 -14.31
N ALA A 431 6.63 9.30 -13.75
CA ALA A 431 5.44 9.75 -14.46
C ALA A 431 5.69 10.81 -15.53
N ARG A 432 4.91 10.76 -16.60
CA ARG A 432 4.81 11.82 -17.62
C ARG A 432 3.71 12.81 -17.22
N LEU A 433 3.94 13.57 -16.13
CA LEU A 433 2.92 14.44 -15.53
C LEU A 433 2.27 15.44 -16.51
N SER A 434 3.03 15.96 -17.46
CA SER A 434 2.54 16.90 -18.49
C SER A 434 1.61 16.25 -19.54
N GLU A 435 1.58 14.92 -19.63
CA GLU A 435 0.71 14.19 -20.55
C GLU A 435 -0.64 13.80 -19.91
N ASN A 436 -0.83 14.05 -18.60
CA ASN A 436 -2.09 13.85 -17.93
C ASN A 436 -3.09 14.93 -18.36
N LYS A 437 -4.36 14.56 -18.50
CA LYS A 437 -5.42 15.54 -18.68
C LYS A 437 -5.78 16.20 -17.36
N THR A 438 -6.15 17.48 -17.43
CA THR A 438 -6.84 18.17 -16.34
C THR A 438 -8.31 17.76 -16.32
N LEU A 439 -8.98 17.95 -15.18
CA LEU A 439 -10.42 17.68 -15.10
C LEU A 439 -11.22 18.64 -16.00
N VAL A 440 -10.76 19.88 -16.20
CA VAL A 440 -11.35 20.84 -17.14
C VAL A 440 -11.36 20.29 -18.57
N GLU A 441 -10.22 19.77 -19.04
CA GLU A 441 -10.08 19.19 -20.37
C GLU A 441 -10.96 17.94 -20.53
N ALA A 442 -10.89 17.02 -19.56
CA ALA A 442 -11.63 15.78 -19.58
C ALA A 442 -13.17 16.02 -19.55
N MET A 443 -13.65 16.97 -18.74
CA MET A 443 -15.07 17.29 -18.69
C MET A 443 -15.56 17.95 -19.99
N ARG A 444 -14.79 18.86 -20.58
CA ARG A 444 -15.13 19.45 -21.89
C ARG A 444 -15.24 18.40 -22.99
N GLU A 445 -14.29 17.45 -23.02
CA GLU A 445 -14.35 16.32 -23.94
C GLU A 445 -15.56 15.43 -23.68
N ALA A 446 -15.85 15.08 -22.43
CA ALA A 446 -16.93 14.19 -22.05
C ALA A 446 -18.31 14.75 -22.40
N VAL A 447 -18.52 16.06 -22.29
CA VAL A 447 -19.81 16.68 -22.61
C VAL A 447 -19.91 17.09 -24.10
N GLY A 448 -18.77 17.36 -24.77
CA GLY A 448 -18.73 17.80 -26.17
C GLY A 448 -19.60 19.06 -26.38
N SER A 449 -20.48 19.02 -27.38
CA SER A 449 -21.44 20.11 -27.67
C SER A 449 -22.75 20.02 -26.88
N LYS A 450 -22.94 19.02 -26.02
CA LYS A 450 -24.19 18.78 -25.31
C LYS A 450 -24.36 19.64 -24.06
N ALA A 451 -23.28 20.12 -23.47
CA ALA A 451 -23.30 21.00 -22.31
C ALA A 451 -22.14 21.99 -22.36
N GLU A 452 -22.25 23.08 -21.60
CA GLU A 452 -21.19 24.10 -21.45
C GLU A 452 -20.51 23.94 -20.10
N ILE A 453 -19.16 23.92 -20.08
CA ILE A 453 -18.36 23.90 -18.86
C ILE A 453 -17.84 25.32 -18.57
N LEU A 454 -18.38 25.93 -17.51
CA LEU A 454 -17.94 27.22 -16.99
C LEU A 454 -16.85 26.96 -15.94
N TYR A 455 -15.60 27.33 -16.20
CA TYR A 455 -14.50 27.09 -15.28
C TYR A 455 -14.10 28.36 -14.54
N ALA A 456 -13.86 28.22 -13.22
CA ALA A 456 -13.16 29.19 -12.40
C ALA A 456 -12.29 28.49 -11.33
N LYS A 457 -11.07 28.96 -11.08
CA LYS A 457 -10.18 28.37 -10.06
C LYS A 457 -10.78 28.48 -8.65
N GLY A 458 -11.37 29.60 -8.33
CA GLY A 458 -12.13 29.84 -7.11
C GLY A 458 -11.28 30.07 -5.85
N SER A 459 -10.19 29.33 -5.67
CA SER A 459 -9.27 29.52 -4.54
C SER A 459 -7.88 28.96 -4.86
N ASN A 460 -6.92 29.30 -4.02
CA ASN A 460 -5.68 28.54 -3.88
C ASN A 460 -5.91 27.31 -2.98
N VAL A 461 -4.87 26.49 -2.78
CA VAL A 461 -4.96 25.30 -1.90
C VAL A 461 -5.09 25.73 -0.45
N LEU A 462 -4.25 26.68 0.01
CA LEU A 462 -4.26 27.25 1.34
C LEU A 462 -4.37 28.79 1.29
N LEU A 463 -4.88 29.44 2.35
CA LEU A 463 -4.92 30.89 2.45
C LEU A 463 -3.51 31.48 2.61
N ASP A 464 -2.74 30.91 3.52
CA ASP A 464 -1.38 31.39 3.80
C ASP A 464 -0.40 30.91 2.71
N ALA A 465 0.29 31.87 2.08
CA ALA A 465 1.17 31.61 0.95
C ALA A 465 2.44 30.81 1.35
N GLN A 466 2.98 31.06 2.55
CA GLN A 466 4.17 30.34 3.01
C GLN A 466 3.83 28.88 3.34
N ARG A 467 2.73 28.66 4.05
CA ARG A 467 2.24 27.29 4.33
C ARG A 467 1.89 26.52 3.06
N GLU A 468 1.37 27.22 2.02
CA GLU A 468 1.14 26.57 0.73
C GLU A 468 2.46 26.22 0.05
N ALA A 469 3.44 27.11 0.04
CA ALA A 469 4.76 26.85 -0.52
C ALA A 469 5.48 25.70 0.20
N ASP A 470 5.35 25.60 1.52
CA ASP A 470 5.90 24.48 2.30
C ASP A 470 5.18 23.16 1.99
N ALA A 471 3.87 23.20 1.74
CA ALA A 471 3.04 22.04 1.41
C ALA A 471 3.10 21.64 -0.08
N THR A 472 3.68 22.48 -0.96
CA THR A 472 3.77 22.25 -2.41
C THR A 472 5.19 22.53 -2.92
N MET A 473 6.19 22.11 -2.15
CA MET A 473 7.60 22.47 -2.37
C MET A 473 8.20 21.92 -3.68
N PHE A 474 7.63 20.87 -4.27
CA PHE A 474 8.06 20.36 -5.58
C PHE A 474 7.44 21.11 -6.75
N GLY A 475 6.61 22.14 -6.49
CA GLY A 475 6.06 23.05 -7.50
C GLY A 475 5.03 22.43 -8.43
N ARG A 476 4.37 21.34 -8.01
CA ARG A 476 3.31 20.69 -8.81
C ARG A 476 2.06 21.55 -8.89
N GLU A 477 1.78 22.37 -7.86
CA GLU A 477 0.64 23.26 -7.78
C GLU A 477 1.13 24.72 -7.77
N MET A 478 0.66 25.52 -8.73
CA MET A 478 1.02 26.92 -8.82
C MET A 478 -0.02 27.82 -8.13
N ARG A 479 0.46 28.59 -7.16
CA ARG A 479 -0.36 29.60 -6.49
C ARG A 479 -0.77 30.72 -7.47
N ASP A 480 -2.05 31.09 -7.45
CA ASP A 480 -2.57 32.26 -8.13
C ASP A 480 -2.31 33.49 -7.24
N PRO A 481 -1.66 34.55 -7.76
CA PRO A 481 -1.35 35.74 -6.97
C PRO A 481 -2.54 36.67 -6.70
N ARG A 482 -3.68 36.45 -7.34
CA ARG A 482 -4.89 37.26 -7.16
C ARG A 482 -5.43 37.16 -5.74
N PRO A 483 -6.13 38.20 -5.25
CA PRO A 483 -6.81 38.17 -3.97
C PRO A 483 -7.83 37.02 -3.91
N ALA A 484 -7.91 36.34 -2.77
CA ALA A 484 -8.83 35.21 -2.58
C ALA A 484 -10.29 35.60 -2.87
N ARG A 485 -10.70 36.84 -2.50
CA ARG A 485 -12.07 37.31 -2.77
C ARG A 485 -12.39 37.41 -4.26
N GLU A 486 -11.46 37.90 -5.07
CA GLU A 486 -11.64 38.01 -6.52
C GLU A 486 -11.89 36.61 -7.15
N MET A 487 -11.07 35.62 -6.76
CA MET A 487 -11.22 34.25 -7.24
C MET A 487 -12.56 33.63 -6.80
N ILE A 488 -12.97 33.87 -5.55
CA ILE A 488 -14.27 33.38 -5.03
C ILE A 488 -15.43 34.06 -5.79
N ASP A 489 -15.38 35.39 -6.02
CA ASP A 489 -16.41 36.12 -6.72
C ASP A 489 -16.57 35.61 -8.18
N GLU A 490 -15.45 35.27 -8.86
CA GLU A 490 -15.45 34.65 -10.20
C GLU A 490 -16.14 33.27 -10.17
N ALA A 491 -15.81 32.43 -9.19
CA ALA A 491 -16.42 31.11 -9.03
C ALA A 491 -17.92 31.19 -8.71
N VAL A 492 -18.32 32.13 -7.86
CA VAL A 492 -19.75 32.41 -7.56
C VAL A 492 -20.49 32.90 -8.80
N ALA A 493 -19.85 33.75 -9.63
CA ALA A 493 -20.46 34.20 -10.89
C ALA A 493 -20.68 33.05 -11.88
N ALA A 494 -19.72 32.13 -12.00
CA ALA A 494 -19.85 30.91 -12.80
C ALA A 494 -20.97 30.00 -12.24
N ALA A 495 -21.00 29.78 -10.92
CA ALA A 495 -22.02 28.96 -10.26
C ALA A 495 -23.43 29.49 -10.47
N ARG A 496 -23.64 30.81 -10.38
CA ARG A 496 -24.97 31.42 -10.61
C ARG A 496 -25.49 31.20 -12.03
N GLN A 497 -24.63 31.11 -13.02
CA GLN A 497 -24.97 30.87 -14.43
C GLN A 497 -25.18 29.39 -14.74
N ALA A 498 -24.77 28.49 -13.86
CA ALA A 498 -24.84 27.06 -14.06
C ALA A 498 -26.12 26.43 -13.47
N ASP A 499 -26.45 25.23 -13.95
CA ASP A 499 -27.54 24.39 -13.42
C ASP A 499 -27.04 23.57 -12.21
N VAL A 500 -25.76 23.18 -12.23
CA VAL A 500 -25.07 22.40 -11.19
C VAL A 500 -23.62 22.82 -11.09
N VAL A 501 -23.04 22.72 -9.89
CA VAL A 501 -21.64 23.00 -9.61
C VAL A 501 -20.91 21.69 -9.34
N VAL A 502 -19.75 21.50 -9.94
CA VAL A 502 -18.76 20.47 -9.60
C VAL A 502 -17.56 21.17 -8.97
N ALA A 503 -17.30 20.89 -7.70
CA ALA A 503 -16.20 21.48 -6.96
C ALA A 503 -15.07 20.47 -6.79
N ALA A 504 -13.94 20.69 -7.48
CA ALA A 504 -12.72 19.87 -7.39
C ALA A 504 -11.82 20.40 -6.28
N VAL A 505 -11.91 19.78 -5.10
CA VAL A 505 -11.34 20.25 -3.85
C VAL A 505 -10.68 19.13 -3.05
N GLY A 506 -9.96 19.48 -2.01
CA GLY A 506 -9.30 18.54 -1.11
C GLY A 506 -7.82 18.82 -0.93
N GLU A 507 -7.03 17.76 -0.75
CA GLU A 507 -5.58 17.85 -0.63
C GLU A 507 -4.91 17.90 -2.00
N SER A 508 -3.83 18.65 -2.14
CA SER A 508 -2.91 18.49 -3.28
C SER A 508 -2.10 17.20 -3.12
N SER A 509 -1.56 16.70 -4.23
CA SER A 509 -0.74 15.48 -4.24
C SER A 509 0.47 15.57 -3.31
N GLU A 510 1.04 16.77 -3.14
CA GLU A 510 2.22 17.03 -2.29
C GLU A 510 1.88 17.15 -0.80
N MET A 511 0.59 17.28 -0.44
CA MET A 511 0.14 17.23 0.96
C MET A 511 0.05 15.79 1.50
N ASN A 512 0.43 14.81 0.70
CA ASN A 512 0.37 13.37 1.01
C ASN A 512 1.71 12.70 0.70
N GLY A 513 1.89 11.49 1.24
CA GLY A 513 3.11 10.72 1.11
C GLY A 513 4.09 11.03 2.21
N GLU A 514 5.36 10.79 1.91
CA GLU A 514 6.46 10.95 2.86
C GLU A 514 6.64 12.42 3.29
N SER A 515 6.99 12.61 4.55
CA SER A 515 7.19 13.92 5.19
C SER A 515 5.96 14.86 5.15
N SER A 516 4.76 14.31 4.98
CA SER A 516 3.51 15.07 4.80
C SER A 516 2.48 14.79 5.89
N SER A 517 2.91 14.72 7.15
CA SER A 517 2.02 14.56 8.30
C SER A 517 1.16 15.80 8.54
N ARG A 518 -0.12 15.60 8.88
CA ARG A 518 -1.07 16.68 9.17
C ARG A 518 -1.68 16.54 10.56
N SER A 519 -1.62 17.57 11.37
CA SER A 519 -2.30 17.61 12.68
C SER A 519 -3.81 17.86 12.57
N SER A 520 -4.24 18.56 11.51
CA SER A 520 -5.65 18.78 11.16
C SER A 520 -5.98 18.02 9.88
N LEU A 521 -7.09 17.29 9.88
CA LEU A 521 -7.60 16.53 8.74
C LEU A 521 -8.81 17.19 8.09
N SER A 522 -9.09 18.43 8.42
CA SER A 522 -10.20 19.21 7.82
C SER A 522 -9.84 19.69 6.41
N MET A 523 -10.86 20.07 5.64
CA MET A 523 -10.72 20.79 4.38
C MET A 523 -9.74 21.96 4.53
N PRO A 524 -8.79 22.15 3.60
CA PRO A 524 -7.93 23.34 3.59
C PRO A 524 -8.72 24.66 3.61
N ASP A 525 -8.25 25.62 4.38
CA ASP A 525 -8.98 26.84 4.75
C ASP A 525 -9.43 27.70 3.57
N ALA A 526 -8.61 27.87 2.52
CA ALA A 526 -8.98 28.61 1.32
C ALA A 526 -10.17 27.96 0.58
N GLN A 527 -10.17 26.64 0.53
CA GLN A 527 -11.22 25.87 -0.14
C GLN A 527 -12.50 25.83 0.68
N ARG A 528 -12.40 25.85 2.01
CA ARG A 528 -13.54 25.98 2.90
C ARG A 528 -14.29 27.30 2.64
N ALA A 529 -13.58 28.41 2.55
CA ALA A 529 -14.16 29.72 2.24
C ALA A 529 -14.86 29.76 0.86
N LEU A 530 -14.24 29.11 -0.15
CA LEU A 530 -14.86 28.91 -1.46
C LEU A 530 -16.17 28.14 -1.35
N LEU A 531 -16.19 27.00 -0.66
CA LEU A 531 -17.37 26.14 -0.54
C LEU A 531 -18.53 26.85 0.20
N GLU A 532 -18.24 27.64 1.23
CA GLU A 532 -19.23 28.47 1.94
C GLU A 532 -19.88 29.51 1.00
N ALA A 533 -19.08 30.16 0.16
CA ALA A 533 -19.59 31.12 -0.82
C ALA A 533 -20.41 30.44 -1.93
N LEU A 534 -20.01 29.27 -2.39
CA LEU A 534 -20.76 28.49 -3.38
C LEU A 534 -22.10 27.99 -2.82
N GLN A 535 -22.12 27.51 -1.57
CA GLN A 535 -23.34 27.11 -0.88
C GLN A 535 -24.37 28.22 -0.82
N ALA A 536 -23.96 29.44 -0.58
CA ALA A 536 -24.81 30.62 -0.55
C ALA A 536 -25.49 30.94 -1.90
N THR A 537 -25.05 30.33 -3.01
CA THR A 537 -25.71 30.45 -4.31
C THR A 537 -27.02 29.66 -4.42
N GLY A 538 -27.24 28.68 -3.54
CA GLY A 538 -28.40 27.79 -3.57
C GLY A 538 -28.36 26.76 -4.71
N LYS A 539 -27.27 26.65 -5.47
CA LYS A 539 -27.12 25.67 -6.54
C LYS A 539 -26.77 24.28 -5.97
N PRO A 540 -27.21 23.18 -6.60
CA PRO A 540 -26.75 21.86 -6.23
C PRO A 540 -25.24 21.71 -6.50
N ILE A 541 -24.49 21.18 -5.52
CA ILE A 541 -23.03 21.07 -5.59
C ILE A 541 -22.62 19.61 -5.42
N VAL A 542 -21.78 19.13 -6.34
CA VAL A 542 -21.08 17.85 -6.25
C VAL A 542 -19.64 18.13 -5.83
N LEU A 543 -19.19 17.54 -4.73
CA LEU A 543 -17.78 17.56 -4.37
C LEU A 543 -17.05 16.41 -5.05
N VAL A 544 -16.07 16.73 -5.88
CA VAL A 544 -15.02 15.81 -6.37
C VAL A 544 -13.83 16.00 -5.44
N TYR A 545 -13.70 15.07 -4.49
CA TYR A 545 -12.80 15.23 -3.36
C TYR A 545 -11.49 14.44 -3.55
N PHE A 546 -10.37 15.15 -3.56
CA PHE A 546 -9.02 14.59 -3.65
C PHE A 546 -8.41 14.44 -2.27
N SER A 547 -7.88 13.26 -1.95
CA SER A 547 -7.10 13.04 -0.73
C SER A 547 -6.22 11.79 -0.82
N GLY A 548 -5.16 11.74 -0.02
CA GLY A 548 -4.34 10.53 0.15
C GLY A 548 -4.56 9.85 1.50
N ARG A 549 -5.63 10.22 2.21
CA ARG A 549 -5.94 9.73 3.56
C ARG A 549 -7.41 9.92 3.90
N PRO A 550 -7.98 9.20 4.89
CA PRO A 550 -9.23 9.57 5.51
C PRO A 550 -9.17 10.96 6.12
N THR A 551 -10.11 11.82 5.78
CA THR A 551 -10.21 13.19 6.26
C THR A 551 -11.47 13.39 7.10
N VAL A 552 -11.52 14.48 7.89
CA VAL A 552 -12.70 14.89 8.64
C VAL A 552 -13.61 15.69 7.73
N MET A 553 -14.70 15.07 7.28
CA MET A 553 -15.66 15.64 6.31
C MET A 553 -17.04 15.91 6.94
N THR A 554 -17.12 16.09 8.24
CA THR A 554 -18.40 16.23 8.97
C THR A 554 -19.22 17.41 8.46
N TRP A 555 -18.57 18.54 8.21
CA TRP A 555 -19.26 19.72 7.67
C TRP A 555 -19.66 19.53 6.21
N GLU A 556 -18.75 19.00 5.39
CA GLU A 556 -19.01 18.74 3.96
C GLU A 556 -20.18 17.78 3.81
N ASN A 557 -20.21 16.71 4.61
CA ASN A 557 -21.31 15.75 4.62
C ASN A 557 -22.64 16.35 5.06
N ALA A 558 -22.63 17.32 5.98
CA ALA A 558 -23.85 17.99 6.42
C ALA A 558 -24.39 19.01 5.39
N ASN A 559 -23.54 19.58 4.54
CA ASN A 559 -23.88 20.74 3.73
C ASN A 559 -23.98 20.48 2.23
N PHE A 560 -23.46 19.36 1.71
CA PHE A 560 -23.48 19.06 0.28
C PHE A 560 -24.23 17.77 -0.03
N PRO A 561 -25.04 17.77 -1.12
CA PRO A 561 -25.88 16.61 -1.46
C PRO A 561 -25.10 15.45 -2.08
N ALA A 562 -23.91 15.69 -2.68
CA ALA A 562 -23.13 14.63 -3.30
C ALA A 562 -21.63 14.82 -3.05
N ILE A 563 -20.97 13.70 -2.67
CA ILE A 563 -19.53 13.65 -2.38
C ILE A 563 -18.97 12.40 -3.06
N LEU A 564 -18.10 12.60 -4.04
CA LEU A 564 -17.32 11.56 -4.70
C LEU A 564 -15.85 11.70 -4.28
N ASN A 565 -15.36 10.79 -3.48
CA ASN A 565 -13.95 10.72 -3.11
C ASN A 565 -13.17 10.01 -4.21
N VAL A 566 -12.28 10.75 -4.87
CA VAL A 566 -11.53 10.27 -6.04
C VAL A 566 -10.08 9.96 -5.73
N TRP A 567 -9.65 10.18 -4.48
CA TRP A 567 -8.26 9.98 -4.07
C TRP A 567 -7.29 10.71 -5.00
N PHE A 568 -6.24 10.01 -5.47
CA PHE A 568 -5.40 10.37 -6.61
C PHE A 568 -5.41 9.18 -7.58
N GLY A 569 -6.10 9.34 -8.69
CA GLY A 569 -6.48 8.25 -9.58
C GLY A 569 -5.45 7.88 -10.66
N GLY A 570 -4.24 8.47 -10.64
CA GLY A 570 -3.20 8.18 -11.63
C GLY A 570 -3.30 8.99 -12.91
N CYS A 571 -2.57 8.58 -13.94
CA CYS A 571 -2.44 9.34 -15.19
C CYS A 571 -3.76 9.51 -15.97
N GLU A 572 -4.74 8.65 -15.76
CA GLU A 572 -6.07 8.70 -16.39
C GLU A 572 -7.18 9.12 -15.43
N ALA A 573 -6.84 9.68 -14.26
CA ALA A 573 -7.80 10.07 -13.23
C ALA A 573 -8.92 10.97 -13.75
N ALA A 574 -8.58 12.03 -14.50
CA ALA A 574 -9.54 13.00 -14.97
C ALA A 574 -10.60 12.38 -15.91
N THR A 575 -10.20 11.49 -16.81
CA THR A 575 -11.11 10.76 -17.70
C THR A 575 -11.97 9.75 -16.92
N ALA A 576 -11.38 9.04 -15.95
CA ALA A 576 -12.10 8.12 -15.09
C ALA A 576 -13.12 8.84 -14.17
N ILE A 577 -12.79 10.02 -13.66
CA ILE A 577 -13.72 10.87 -12.89
C ILE A 577 -14.94 11.22 -13.76
N CYS A 578 -14.72 11.58 -15.04
CA CYS A 578 -15.82 11.86 -15.97
C CYS A 578 -16.70 10.62 -16.22
N ASP A 579 -16.12 9.42 -16.36
CA ASP A 579 -16.88 8.18 -16.52
C ASP A 579 -17.87 7.96 -15.36
N VAL A 580 -17.40 8.25 -14.14
CA VAL A 580 -18.27 8.13 -12.96
C VAL A 580 -19.26 9.29 -12.88
N LEU A 581 -18.81 10.55 -13.00
CA LEU A 581 -19.69 11.72 -12.89
C LEU A 581 -20.88 11.67 -13.86
N PHE A 582 -20.67 11.17 -15.07
CA PHE A 582 -21.71 11.12 -16.11
C PHE A 582 -22.38 9.74 -16.26
N GLY A 583 -22.05 8.78 -15.39
CA GLY A 583 -22.73 7.49 -15.32
C GLY A 583 -22.35 6.48 -16.40
N ASP A 584 -21.21 6.66 -17.09
CA ASP A 584 -20.65 5.67 -17.99
C ASP A 584 -20.14 4.46 -17.19
N LYS A 585 -19.72 4.68 -15.94
CA LYS A 585 -19.41 3.67 -14.93
C LYS A 585 -20.11 4.02 -13.61
N SER A 586 -20.81 3.05 -13.01
CA SER A 586 -21.32 3.19 -11.65
C SER A 586 -20.19 3.11 -10.64
N PRO A 587 -20.12 3.98 -9.62
CA PRO A 587 -19.12 3.87 -8.57
C PRO A 587 -19.28 2.55 -7.81
N SER A 588 -18.17 1.93 -7.47
CA SER A 588 -18.12 0.62 -6.79
C SER A 588 -17.00 0.52 -5.74
N GLY A 589 -16.23 1.57 -5.58
CA GLY A 589 -15.18 1.62 -4.57
C GLY A 589 -15.75 1.58 -3.14
N LYS A 590 -15.06 0.88 -2.25
CA LYS A 590 -15.40 0.76 -0.82
C LYS A 590 -14.21 1.18 0.02
N LEU A 591 -14.44 1.97 1.08
CA LEU A 591 -13.39 2.45 1.98
C LEU A 591 -12.61 1.30 2.62
N THR A 592 -11.30 1.42 2.63
CA THR A 592 -10.39 0.48 3.29
C THR A 592 -9.75 1.07 4.56
N ALA A 593 -10.24 2.24 4.93
CA ALA A 593 -9.92 2.90 6.19
C ALA A 593 -11.15 3.67 6.68
N THR A 594 -11.35 3.63 7.99
CA THR A 594 -12.43 4.30 8.69
C THR A 594 -12.26 5.81 8.64
N MET A 595 -13.30 6.57 8.26
CA MET A 595 -13.28 8.03 8.23
C MET A 595 -13.83 8.62 9.54
N PRO A 596 -13.03 9.41 10.30
CA PRO A 596 -13.46 10.00 11.56
C PRO A 596 -14.42 11.19 11.38
N LYS A 597 -15.25 11.46 12.39
CA LYS A 597 -16.01 12.70 12.51
C LYS A 597 -15.15 13.86 13.06
N SER A 598 -14.11 13.53 13.80
CA SER A 598 -13.21 14.46 14.46
C SER A 598 -11.81 13.84 14.61
N VAL A 599 -10.78 14.67 14.54
CA VAL A 599 -9.39 14.26 14.86
C VAL A 599 -9.28 13.67 16.27
N GLY A 600 -10.14 14.12 17.21
CA GLY A 600 -10.17 13.61 18.58
C GLY A 600 -10.59 12.15 18.71
N GLN A 601 -11.20 11.53 17.68
CA GLN A 601 -11.54 10.11 17.67
C GLN A 601 -10.36 9.19 17.29
N ILE A 602 -9.26 9.75 16.77
CA ILE A 602 -8.13 8.97 16.27
C ILE A 602 -7.28 8.43 17.44
N PRO A 603 -6.90 7.14 17.41
CA PRO A 603 -7.14 6.16 16.33
C PRO A 603 -8.56 5.57 16.37
N ILE A 604 -9.25 5.57 15.22
CA ILE A 604 -10.55 4.95 15.04
C ILE A 604 -10.46 3.93 13.89
N PHE A 605 -10.93 2.71 14.15
CA PHE A 605 -10.88 1.60 13.17
C PHE A 605 -11.92 0.54 13.55
N TYR A 606 -12.43 -0.19 12.56
CA TYR A 606 -13.58 -1.08 12.73
C TYR A 606 -13.33 -2.31 13.59
N ASN A 607 -12.09 -2.85 13.60
CA ASN A 607 -11.69 -4.06 14.31
C ASN A 607 -11.02 -3.79 15.65
N HIS A 608 -11.55 -2.80 16.41
CA HIS A 608 -11.07 -2.49 17.74
C HIS A 608 -11.39 -3.62 18.73
N LEU A 609 -10.63 -3.68 19.82
CA LEU A 609 -10.91 -4.63 20.90
C LEU A 609 -12.17 -4.24 21.65
N ASN A 610 -12.86 -5.25 22.17
CA ASN A 610 -13.94 -5.00 23.13
C ASN A 610 -13.37 -4.45 24.44
N THR A 611 -14.13 -3.60 25.12
CA THR A 611 -13.76 -3.04 26.43
C THR A 611 -14.57 -3.71 27.54
N GLY A 612 -14.14 -3.56 28.78
CA GLY A 612 -14.91 -4.04 29.95
C GLY A 612 -16.20 -3.25 30.23
N ARG A 613 -16.34 -2.07 29.60
CA ARG A 613 -17.52 -1.19 29.72
C ARG A 613 -17.89 -0.62 28.34
N PRO A 614 -18.31 -1.48 27.39
CA PRO A 614 -18.71 -1.02 26.07
C PRO A 614 -19.97 -0.16 26.17
N LEU A 615 -20.10 0.82 25.28
CA LEU A 615 -21.33 1.58 25.15
C LEU A 615 -22.40 0.67 24.51
N GLU A 616 -23.61 0.72 25.02
CA GLU A 616 -24.75 -0.01 24.47
C GLU A 616 -25.10 0.56 23.07
N GLU A 617 -25.48 -0.33 22.16
CA GLU A 617 -25.89 0.03 20.82
C GLU A 617 -27.04 1.08 20.83
N GLY A 618 -26.93 2.08 19.99
CA GLY A 618 -27.90 3.17 19.88
C GLY A 618 -27.80 4.25 20.95
N LYS A 619 -26.87 4.12 21.91
CA LYS A 619 -26.56 5.20 22.87
C LYS A 619 -25.31 5.93 22.41
N TRP A 620 -25.33 7.25 22.46
CA TRP A 620 -24.16 8.07 22.22
C TRP A 620 -23.34 8.34 23.49
N PHE A 621 -23.97 8.30 24.66
CA PHE A 621 -23.35 8.55 25.97
C PHE A 621 -23.99 7.73 27.09
N SER A 622 -23.16 7.18 27.96
CA SER A 622 -23.56 6.59 29.22
C SER A 622 -22.43 6.80 30.26
N LYS A 623 -22.78 7.24 31.45
CA LYS A 623 -21.78 7.45 32.51
C LYS A 623 -21.08 6.13 32.86
N PHE A 624 -19.75 6.18 33.07
CA PHE A 624 -18.89 5.03 33.34
C PHE A 624 -18.74 3.99 32.23
N HIS A 625 -19.06 4.37 30.99
CA HIS A 625 -18.79 3.59 29.77
C HIS A 625 -17.69 4.24 28.92
N SER A 626 -17.15 3.47 27.95
CA SER A 626 -16.13 3.95 27.04
C SER A 626 -16.77 4.81 25.95
N ASN A 627 -16.87 6.11 26.19
CA ASN A 627 -17.42 7.12 25.27
C ASN A 627 -16.82 8.51 25.51
N TYR A 628 -17.05 9.41 24.56
CA TYR A 628 -16.74 10.84 24.68
C TYR A 628 -17.90 11.61 25.31
N LEU A 629 -17.65 12.84 25.78
CA LEU A 629 -18.66 13.75 26.32
C LEU A 629 -19.39 14.56 25.25
N ASP A 630 -18.74 14.75 24.09
CA ASP A 630 -19.09 15.76 23.08
C ASP A 630 -19.29 15.19 21.67
N ILE A 631 -18.98 13.91 21.47
CA ILE A 631 -19.15 13.19 20.20
C ILE A 631 -19.46 11.71 20.47
N ASP A 632 -20.21 11.08 19.59
CA ASP A 632 -20.42 9.63 19.66
C ASP A 632 -19.19 8.82 19.23
N ASN A 633 -19.19 7.53 19.50
CA ASN A 633 -18.09 6.62 19.14
C ASN A 633 -18.06 6.23 17.66
N ASP A 634 -19.14 6.50 16.92
CA ASP A 634 -19.27 6.07 15.53
C ASP A 634 -18.39 6.91 14.60
N PRO A 635 -17.78 6.31 13.58
CA PRO A 635 -17.13 7.06 12.50
C PRO A 635 -18.15 7.80 11.64
N LEU A 636 -17.66 8.77 10.84
CA LEU A 636 -18.48 9.41 9.82
C LEU A 636 -18.85 8.38 8.74
N PHE A 637 -17.85 7.69 8.20
CA PHE A 637 -18.03 6.57 7.27
C PHE A 637 -17.23 5.36 7.76
N PRO A 638 -17.87 4.18 7.90
CA PRO A 638 -17.20 2.99 8.41
C PRO A 638 -16.30 2.34 7.35
N PHE A 639 -15.41 1.46 7.78
CA PHE A 639 -14.67 0.56 6.90
C PHE A 639 -15.63 -0.25 6.00
N GLY A 640 -15.29 -0.41 4.74
CA GLY A 640 -16.09 -1.11 3.75
C GLY A 640 -17.19 -0.27 3.11
N TYR A 641 -17.43 0.96 3.58
CA TYR A 641 -18.51 1.83 3.09
C TYR A 641 -18.23 2.39 1.70
N GLY A 642 -19.28 2.47 0.87
CA GLY A 642 -19.31 3.12 -0.42
C GLY A 642 -20.65 2.89 -1.10
N LEU A 643 -21.22 3.94 -1.72
CA LEU A 643 -22.49 3.91 -2.43
C LEU A 643 -22.28 3.58 -3.91
N SER A 644 -23.37 3.21 -4.56
CA SER A 644 -23.48 2.97 -5.99
C SER A 644 -24.64 3.81 -6.56
N TYR A 645 -24.75 3.88 -7.89
CA TYR A 645 -25.94 4.48 -8.55
C TYR A 645 -27.15 3.56 -8.53
N THR A 646 -26.99 2.33 -8.03
CA THR A 646 -28.05 1.36 -7.80
C THR A 646 -28.15 1.02 -6.32
N THR A 647 -29.11 0.19 -5.97
CA THR A 647 -29.28 -0.36 -4.62
C THR A 647 -29.17 -1.87 -4.63
N PHE A 648 -28.61 -2.44 -3.57
CA PHE A 648 -28.48 -3.88 -3.39
C PHE A 648 -29.27 -4.35 -2.18
N ARG A 649 -29.93 -5.48 -2.32
CA ARG A 649 -30.62 -6.16 -1.23
C ARG A 649 -29.91 -7.46 -0.92
N TYR A 650 -29.53 -7.61 0.33
CA TYR A 650 -28.96 -8.83 0.88
C TYR A 650 -30.08 -9.72 1.41
N GLY A 651 -30.16 -10.94 0.93
CA GLY A 651 -31.01 -11.99 1.48
C GLY A 651 -30.56 -12.39 2.89
N LYS A 652 -31.31 -13.27 3.53
CA LYS A 652 -30.93 -13.82 4.82
C LYS A 652 -29.74 -14.77 4.63
N PRO A 653 -28.58 -14.53 5.28
CA PRO A 653 -27.44 -15.43 5.19
C PRO A 653 -27.74 -16.81 5.84
N SER A 654 -26.99 -17.84 5.46
CA SER A 654 -27.10 -19.18 5.99
C SER A 654 -25.74 -19.82 6.18
N LEU A 655 -25.66 -20.76 7.13
CA LEU A 655 -24.47 -21.59 7.41
C LEU A 655 -24.72 -23.02 6.95
N SER A 656 -23.68 -23.71 6.47
CA SER A 656 -23.75 -25.13 6.12
C SER A 656 -23.94 -26.03 7.36
N ALA A 657 -23.47 -25.60 8.52
CA ALA A 657 -23.66 -26.27 9.82
C ALA A 657 -23.56 -25.26 10.97
N PRO A 658 -24.22 -25.51 12.11
CA PRO A 658 -24.09 -24.67 13.31
C PRO A 658 -22.84 -24.99 14.15
N VAL A 659 -22.18 -26.13 13.89
CA VAL A 659 -20.97 -26.59 14.59
C VAL A 659 -19.92 -26.92 13.57
N MET A 660 -18.69 -26.54 13.83
CA MET A 660 -17.49 -26.80 13.03
C MET A 660 -16.51 -27.65 13.84
N GLN A 661 -16.11 -28.79 13.32
CA GLN A 661 -15.04 -29.61 13.89
C GLN A 661 -13.67 -29.16 13.37
N GLN A 662 -12.60 -29.54 14.07
CA GLN A 662 -11.25 -29.35 13.56
C GLN A 662 -11.06 -30.10 12.24
N GLY A 663 -10.68 -29.37 11.18
CA GLY A 663 -10.52 -29.90 9.83
C GLY A 663 -11.71 -29.69 8.90
N ASP A 664 -12.85 -29.26 9.41
CA ASP A 664 -14.01 -28.89 8.59
C ASP A 664 -13.80 -27.57 7.86
N THR A 665 -14.64 -27.38 6.85
CA THR A 665 -14.84 -26.08 6.19
C THR A 665 -16.30 -25.68 6.32
N LEU A 666 -16.58 -24.58 7.01
CA LEU A 666 -17.91 -24.02 7.12
C LEU A 666 -18.18 -23.10 5.92
N THR A 667 -19.34 -23.27 5.26
CA THR A 667 -19.77 -22.40 4.17
C THR A 667 -20.81 -21.41 4.66
N VAL A 668 -20.56 -20.11 4.37
CA VAL A 668 -21.48 -19.00 4.63
C VAL A 668 -22.03 -18.53 3.31
N SER A 669 -23.33 -18.53 3.12
CA SER A 669 -23.98 -18.19 1.86
C SER A 669 -24.96 -17.02 2.02
N VAL A 670 -24.98 -16.11 1.05
CA VAL A 670 -25.95 -15.00 0.97
C VAL A 670 -26.33 -14.72 -0.48
N ASP A 671 -27.58 -14.42 -0.71
CA ASP A 671 -28.07 -13.94 -2.01
C ASP A 671 -28.02 -12.42 -2.04
N VAL A 672 -27.43 -11.84 -3.10
CA VAL A 672 -27.38 -10.38 -3.32
C VAL A 672 -28.09 -10.06 -4.59
N THR A 673 -29.07 -9.15 -4.51
CA THR A 673 -29.92 -8.72 -5.64
C THR A 673 -29.70 -7.24 -5.93
N ASN A 674 -29.43 -6.91 -7.17
CA ASN A 674 -29.47 -5.52 -7.64
C ASN A 674 -30.93 -5.08 -7.81
N THR A 675 -31.42 -4.22 -6.91
CA THR A 675 -32.82 -3.77 -6.88
C THR A 675 -33.02 -2.40 -7.53
N GLY A 676 -31.97 -1.72 -7.95
CA GLY A 676 -32.06 -0.39 -8.55
C GLY A 676 -32.08 -0.39 -10.08
N SER A 677 -31.62 0.71 -10.67
CA SER A 677 -31.80 1.00 -12.10
C SER A 677 -30.54 0.86 -12.95
N TYR A 678 -29.37 0.68 -12.35
CA TYR A 678 -28.08 0.61 -13.03
C TYR A 678 -27.45 -0.77 -12.84
N ASP A 679 -26.75 -1.26 -13.86
CA ASP A 679 -25.80 -2.36 -13.69
C ASP A 679 -24.63 -1.87 -12.85
N ALA A 680 -24.21 -2.63 -11.86
CA ALA A 680 -23.11 -2.23 -10.97
C ALA A 680 -22.46 -3.41 -10.27
N ASP A 681 -21.27 -3.15 -9.74
CA ASP A 681 -20.54 -4.08 -8.91
C ASP A 681 -20.84 -3.81 -7.44
N GLU A 682 -20.96 -4.88 -6.65
CA GLU A 682 -21.04 -4.85 -5.20
C GLU A 682 -19.89 -5.63 -4.58
N VAL A 683 -19.39 -5.18 -3.42
CA VAL A 683 -18.40 -5.89 -2.61
C VAL A 683 -19.07 -6.45 -1.37
N VAL A 684 -19.35 -7.73 -1.41
CA VAL A 684 -19.91 -8.47 -0.28
C VAL A 684 -18.80 -8.79 0.70
N GLN A 685 -18.96 -8.43 1.96
CA GLN A 685 -17.94 -8.52 3.00
C GLN A 685 -18.38 -9.50 4.08
N MET A 686 -17.48 -10.38 4.53
CA MET A 686 -17.71 -11.33 5.61
C MET A 686 -16.74 -11.06 6.76
N TYR A 687 -17.27 -10.89 7.95
CA TYR A 687 -16.53 -10.67 9.17
C TYR A 687 -16.78 -11.82 10.15
N VAL A 688 -15.80 -12.10 11.01
CA VAL A 688 -15.91 -13.07 12.09
C VAL A 688 -15.57 -12.39 13.42
N ARG A 689 -16.27 -12.80 14.46
CA ARG A 689 -15.98 -12.42 15.85
C ARG A 689 -15.84 -13.68 16.67
N ASP A 690 -14.73 -13.81 17.36
CA ASP A 690 -14.50 -14.76 18.42
C ASP A 690 -15.08 -14.18 19.72
N LEU A 691 -16.04 -14.84 20.33
CA LEU A 691 -16.74 -14.32 21.51
C LEU A 691 -15.94 -14.49 22.80
N VAL A 692 -15.13 -15.57 22.91
CA VAL A 692 -14.37 -15.90 24.10
C VAL A 692 -13.03 -16.50 23.72
N GLY A 693 -11.97 -15.73 23.79
CA GLY A 693 -10.60 -16.19 23.58
C GLY A 693 -9.73 -16.04 24.83
N SER A 694 -8.56 -16.68 24.82
CA SER A 694 -7.53 -16.55 25.87
C SER A 694 -6.94 -15.13 25.99
N VAL A 695 -7.21 -14.26 25.01
CA VAL A 695 -6.92 -12.82 24.98
C VAL A 695 -8.16 -12.06 24.51
N SER A 696 -8.22 -10.75 24.80
CA SER A 696 -9.31 -9.91 24.29
C SER A 696 -9.32 -9.92 22.75
N ARG A 697 -10.49 -10.23 22.17
CA ARG A 697 -10.67 -10.35 20.73
C ARG A 697 -11.29 -9.09 20.12
N PRO A 698 -11.01 -8.77 18.86
CA PRO A 698 -11.69 -7.69 18.13
C PRO A 698 -13.21 -7.91 18.06
N VAL A 699 -13.97 -6.81 18.05
CA VAL A 699 -15.43 -6.86 17.92
C VAL A 699 -15.87 -7.46 16.58
N LYS A 700 -15.01 -7.44 15.58
CA LYS A 700 -15.11 -8.15 14.29
C LYS A 700 -13.78 -8.08 13.54
N GLU A 701 -13.54 -9.03 12.67
CA GLU A 701 -12.36 -9.10 11.79
C GLU A 701 -12.82 -9.52 10.39
N LEU A 702 -12.39 -8.82 9.35
CA LEU A 702 -12.62 -9.24 7.96
C LEU A 702 -11.94 -10.59 7.72
N LYS A 703 -12.68 -11.56 7.18
CA LYS A 703 -12.17 -12.91 6.85
C LYS A 703 -12.56 -13.34 5.45
N GLY A 704 -13.33 -12.53 4.72
CA GLY A 704 -13.67 -12.78 3.34
C GLY A 704 -14.34 -11.59 2.67
N PHE A 705 -14.17 -11.49 1.38
CA PHE A 705 -14.90 -10.55 0.53
C PHE A 705 -15.07 -11.13 -0.88
N SER A 706 -16.09 -10.66 -1.58
CA SER A 706 -16.37 -11.05 -2.96
C SER A 706 -16.90 -9.86 -3.74
N ARG A 707 -16.22 -9.48 -4.80
CA ARG A 707 -16.72 -8.49 -5.75
C ARG A 707 -17.60 -9.20 -6.78
N VAL A 708 -18.84 -8.75 -6.93
CA VAL A 708 -19.83 -9.34 -7.83
C VAL A 708 -20.44 -8.27 -8.73
N SER A 709 -20.43 -8.52 -10.04
CA SER A 709 -21.09 -7.68 -11.02
C SER A 709 -22.53 -8.16 -11.19
N LEU A 710 -23.51 -7.26 -11.02
CA LEU A 710 -24.94 -7.56 -11.06
C LEU A 710 -25.65 -6.62 -12.03
N ARG A 711 -26.32 -7.20 -13.01
CA ARG A 711 -27.24 -6.45 -13.86
C ARG A 711 -28.46 -6.01 -13.06
N LYS A 712 -29.15 -5.00 -13.54
CA LYS A 712 -30.44 -4.59 -12.98
C LYS A 712 -31.38 -5.79 -12.84
N GLY A 713 -31.90 -6.02 -11.61
CA GLY A 713 -32.80 -7.12 -11.26
C GLY A 713 -32.09 -8.49 -11.08
N GLU A 714 -30.78 -8.59 -11.31
CA GLU A 714 -30.06 -9.85 -11.15
C GLU A 714 -29.84 -10.16 -9.67
N THR A 715 -29.98 -11.46 -9.33
CA THR A 715 -29.62 -12.02 -8.04
C THR A 715 -28.44 -12.99 -8.22
N ARG A 716 -27.46 -12.90 -7.35
CA ARG A 716 -26.34 -13.83 -7.31
C ARG A 716 -26.11 -14.32 -5.90
N ARG A 717 -25.88 -15.63 -5.78
CA ARG A 717 -25.45 -16.24 -4.53
C ARG A 717 -23.93 -16.06 -4.39
N VAL A 718 -23.52 -15.63 -3.19
CA VAL A 718 -22.13 -15.50 -2.79
C VAL A 718 -21.88 -16.49 -1.65
N ASP A 719 -20.85 -17.32 -1.80
CA ASP A 719 -20.43 -18.31 -0.83
C ASP A 719 -19.02 -17.97 -0.32
N PHE A 720 -18.88 -17.92 1.00
CA PHE A 720 -17.59 -17.81 1.69
C PHE A 720 -17.26 -19.12 2.40
N LYS A 721 -15.99 -19.38 2.54
CA LYS A 721 -15.49 -20.53 3.31
C LYS A 721 -14.77 -20.03 4.55
N ILE A 722 -15.06 -20.63 5.69
CA ILE A 722 -14.33 -20.46 6.94
C ILE A 722 -13.62 -21.76 7.25
N THR A 723 -12.32 -21.71 7.38
CA THR A 723 -11.44 -22.81 7.78
C THR A 723 -10.89 -22.55 9.17
N LEU A 724 -10.24 -23.54 9.77
CA LEU A 724 -9.57 -23.37 11.05
C LEU A 724 -8.50 -22.24 11.00
N ASP A 725 -7.83 -22.08 9.84
CA ASP A 725 -6.81 -21.05 9.65
C ASP A 725 -7.39 -19.62 9.72
N ASP A 726 -8.64 -19.42 9.31
CA ASP A 726 -9.31 -18.12 9.39
C ASP A 726 -9.66 -17.72 10.82
N LEU A 727 -9.72 -18.69 11.74
CA LEU A 727 -10.04 -18.48 13.15
C LEU A 727 -8.81 -18.35 14.04
N LYS A 728 -7.60 -18.58 13.49
CA LYS A 728 -6.36 -18.48 14.25
C LYS A 728 -6.01 -17.03 14.61
N PHE A 729 -5.38 -16.90 15.76
CA PHE A 729 -4.82 -15.64 16.27
C PHE A 729 -3.57 -15.93 17.13
N TYR A 730 -2.77 -14.91 17.35
CA TYR A 730 -1.64 -14.98 18.29
C TYR A 730 -2.16 -14.72 19.70
N ASN A 731 -1.93 -15.67 20.62
CA ASN A 731 -2.23 -15.52 22.05
C ASN A 731 -1.15 -14.71 22.78
N GLN A 732 -1.21 -14.68 24.13
CA GLN A 732 -0.22 -13.94 24.93
C GLN A 732 1.21 -14.49 24.82
N GLN A 733 1.36 -15.79 24.55
CA GLN A 733 2.64 -16.47 24.36
C GLN A 733 3.16 -16.39 22.93
N LEU A 734 2.40 -15.74 22.03
CA LEU A 734 2.62 -15.67 20.59
C LEU A 734 2.48 -17.03 19.89
N ASP A 735 1.71 -17.95 20.45
CA ASP A 735 1.27 -19.14 19.72
C ASP A 735 0.17 -18.77 18.74
N TYR A 736 0.27 -19.20 17.49
CA TYR A 736 -0.72 -18.93 16.43
C TYR A 736 -1.68 -20.12 16.31
N ARG A 737 -2.86 -19.99 16.91
CA ARG A 737 -3.84 -21.08 16.98
C ARG A 737 -5.28 -20.57 17.02
N ALA A 738 -6.23 -21.43 16.61
CA ALA A 738 -7.65 -21.27 16.91
C ALA A 738 -7.96 -21.88 18.27
N GLU A 739 -8.97 -21.35 18.94
CA GLU A 739 -9.44 -21.86 20.25
C GLU A 739 -10.92 -22.28 20.11
N PRO A 740 -11.33 -23.43 20.67
CA PRO A 740 -12.73 -23.84 20.68
C PRO A 740 -13.61 -22.83 21.41
N GLY A 741 -14.85 -22.65 20.92
CA GLY A 741 -15.77 -21.67 21.50
C GLY A 741 -16.84 -21.21 20.53
N ASP A 742 -17.62 -20.24 20.93
CA ASP A 742 -18.69 -19.64 20.15
C ASP A 742 -18.18 -18.45 19.34
N PHE A 743 -18.65 -18.41 18.07
CA PHE A 743 -18.30 -17.39 17.10
C PHE A 743 -19.56 -16.73 16.51
N GLU A 744 -19.41 -15.49 16.09
CA GLU A 744 -20.34 -14.80 15.21
C GLU A 744 -19.71 -14.61 13.84
N VAL A 745 -20.48 -14.90 12.77
CA VAL A 745 -20.16 -14.53 11.41
C VAL A 745 -21.15 -13.49 10.91
N MET A 746 -20.64 -12.44 10.31
CA MET A 746 -21.42 -11.28 9.88
C MET A 746 -21.20 -11.06 8.39
N VAL A 747 -22.29 -10.84 7.62
CA VAL A 747 -22.22 -10.60 6.18
C VAL A 747 -22.97 -9.32 5.83
N GLY A 748 -22.37 -8.46 5.02
CA GLY A 748 -23.00 -7.20 4.60
C GLY A 748 -22.17 -6.38 3.62
N PRO A 749 -22.64 -5.17 3.29
CA PRO A 749 -21.97 -4.24 2.36
C PRO A 749 -20.80 -3.46 3.00
N ASP A 750 -20.74 -3.38 4.31
CA ASP A 750 -19.70 -2.67 5.07
C ASP A 750 -19.66 -3.19 6.53
N SER A 751 -18.70 -2.70 7.32
CA SER A 751 -18.48 -3.17 8.71
C SER A 751 -19.61 -2.79 9.69
N ARG A 752 -20.50 -1.85 9.35
CA ARG A 752 -21.63 -1.44 10.17
C ARG A 752 -22.91 -2.17 9.79
N ASN A 753 -23.20 -2.28 8.51
CA ASN A 753 -24.45 -2.82 7.97
C ASN A 753 -24.30 -4.31 7.68
N VAL A 754 -24.41 -5.16 8.72
CA VAL A 754 -24.20 -6.60 8.63
C VAL A 754 -25.38 -7.40 9.20
N GLN A 755 -25.60 -8.61 8.67
CA GLN A 755 -26.47 -9.62 9.25
C GLN A 755 -25.62 -10.69 9.93
N THR A 756 -25.96 -11.08 11.17
CA THR A 756 -25.17 -11.94 12.04
C THR A 756 -25.76 -13.35 12.16
N LEU A 757 -24.90 -14.35 12.08
CA LEU A 757 -25.17 -15.76 12.39
C LEU A 757 -24.20 -16.25 13.45
N LYS A 758 -24.52 -17.36 14.13
CA LYS A 758 -23.66 -17.96 15.16
C LYS A 758 -23.26 -19.38 14.79
N PHE A 759 -22.05 -19.77 15.17
CA PHE A 759 -21.58 -21.14 15.11
C PHE A 759 -20.62 -21.42 16.26
N THR A 760 -20.38 -22.69 16.53
CA THR A 760 -19.44 -23.14 17.58
C THR A 760 -18.31 -23.94 16.92
N LEU A 761 -17.07 -23.68 17.31
CA LEU A 761 -15.89 -24.51 16.99
C LEU A 761 -15.66 -25.50 18.13
N GLU A 762 -15.60 -26.82 17.82
CA GLU A 762 -15.32 -27.91 18.77
C GLU A 762 -13.95 -28.57 18.51
#